data_d3f7b21ad1273172e9b89c083ca1ea7e
#
_entry.id   d3f7b21ad1273172e9b89c083ca1ea7e
#
_cell.length_a   1.000
_cell.length_b   1.000
_cell.length_c   1.000
_cell.angle_alpha   90.00
_cell.angle_beta   90.00
_cell.angle_gamma   90.00
#
_symmetry.space_group_name_H-M   'P 1'
#
loop_
_entity.id
_entity.type
_entity.pdbx_description
1 polymer ?
#
loop_
_entity_poly.entity_id
_entity_poly.type
_entity_poly.pdbx_seq_one_letter_code
_entity_poly.pdbx_strand_id
1 'polypeptide(L)'
;MGNGTPRSTRAQRRAQFRRRRLTALALGAAAVVVVVVVVAGVSQGGGRTPVTATTAAGADHRATSTSTVHTGPPSIEAGVEPWQLTAPLSRESVVATGAGLTVLGGITPAGTSVDTVSTITPATGTITAAAPLVAAVHDAAAVSLGPRTYVLGGGSPDTVAAVQSVATPPATGSAPPAVSGQLPRPRSDLAVATLPAGPTRRSLTAYVVGGYDGTAYLPYVLATTDGTSYTPVASLKMPVRYPAVAALGGAIYVFGGQTASPTGTTAATTDVQRVDPSTHTTTVVGHLPQALYGASAFVIDGTIYVAGGQVPGGITLTQIYAFSPSTGKLLPAGLLPQADAFAGYATVGTGTGAVGYMVGGEVASQAGNLQAGVASGSLQSIISLRPSRYGGPAGSVSSGSPYQGTLLIADRGNDRLISLDAARNTIWQYPSATMPPPPGGFYFPDDAFFIHGGTGIISNQEDNHTIVEIGYPSGKILWQYGHPGQPGAAPGYLNQPDDAYLLKSGVITVADASNNRILFISPQGQVLGQIGNGADTHVAGVSIAYPNGDTPLADGDVLVSEINGSWIDEYTQSGKLVWDVQMTTVNYPSDPQQLASDLFLMTDYDPPAEGRILEFTREGQIPWIYDAKAGDGALKKPSLAERLPNGLIMVNDDYRNRVVVIDPTTDSIVWQYGITDVSGTDPGMLSIPDGFDNLLGDGSTPTHPVTG
;
A
#
# COMPACT_ATOMS: atom_id res chain seq x y z
N MET A 1 38.07 -14.10 -39.51
CA MET A 1 36.78 -14.75 -39.26
C MET A 1 36.70 -14.97 -37.73
N GLY A 2 36.09 -14.03 -37.06
CA GLY A 2 36.00 -14.06 -35.61
C GLY A 2 34.68 -14.76 -35.19
N ASN A 3 34.79 -15.83 -34.45
CA ASN A 3 33.65 -16.48 -33.81
C ASN A 3 33.17 -15.65 -32.61
N GLY A 4 32.17 -14.82 -32.83
CA GLY A 4 31.44 -14.19 -31.77
C GLY A 4 30.43 -15.19 -31.17
N THR A 5 30.60 -15.54 -29.92
CA THR A 5 29.60 -16.25 -29.13
C THR A 5 28.29 -15.44 -29.09
N PRO A 6 27.13 -16.02 -29.36
CA PRO A 6 25.87 -15.28 -29.31
C PRO A 6 25.57 -14.84 -27.87
N ARG A 7 25.37 -13.55 -27.64
CA ARG A 7 24.89 -12.99 -26.36
C ARG A 7 23.51 -13.58 -26.07
N SER A 8 23.35 -14.24 -24.92
CA SER A 8 22.06 -14.76 -24.47
C SER A 8 21.05 -13.63 -24.27
N THR A 9 19.83 -13.82 -24.73
CA THR A 9 18.76 -12.84 -24.54
C THR A 9 18.35 -12.76 -23.07
N ARG A 10 17.79 -11.60 -22.63
CA ARG A 10 17.26 -11.34 -21.28
C ARG A 10 16.33 -12.47 -20.80
N ALA A 11 15.50 -13.04 -21.69
CA ALA A 11 14.62 -14.17 -21.39
C ALA A 11 15.39 -15.48 -21.14
N GLN A 12 16.49 -15.72 -21.84
CA GLN A 12 17.33 -16.90 -21.65
C GLN A 12 18.10 -16.86 -20.34
N ARG A 13 18.56 -15.68 -19.91
CA ARG A 13 19.21 -15.47 -18.61
C ARG A 13 18.21 -15.69 -17.44
N ARG A 14 16.99 -15.15 -17.55
CA ARG A 14 15.91 -15.41 -16.58
C ARG A 14 15.56 -16.89 -16.46
N ALA A 15 15.53 -17.61 -17.58
CA ALA A 15 15.26 -19.07 -17.59
C ALA A 15 16.41 -19.88 -16.98
N GLN A 16 17.65 -19.43 -17.15
CA GLN A 16 18.83 -20.09 -16.58
C GLN A 16 18.92 -19.87 -15.07
N PHE A 17 18.58 -18.66 -14.59
CA PHE A 17 18.48 -18.30 -13.19
C PHE A 17 17.38 -19.12 -12.48
N ARG A 18 16.17 -19.20 -13.06
CA ARG A 18 15.10 -20.08 -12.56
C ARG A 18 15.51 -21.55 -12.48
N ARG A 19 16.25 -22.06 -13.46
CA ARG A 19 16.72 -23.45 -13.45
C ARG A 19 17.73 -23.71 -12.33
N ARG A 20 18.64 -22.79 -12.04
CA ARG A 20 19.64 -22.93 -10.97
C ARG A 20 18.99 -22.86 -9.57
N ARG A 21 18.06 -21.92 -9.33
CA ARG A 21 17.27 -21.86 -8.09
C ARG A 21 16.41 -23.13 -7.88
N LEU A 22 15.78 -23.66 -8.92
CA LEU A 22 15.02 -24.91 -8.84
C LEU A 22 15.90 -26.16 -8.60
N THR A 23 17.14 -26.15 -9.04
CA THR A 23 18.07 -27.27 -8.79
C THR A 23 18.56 -27.27 -7.34
N ALA A 24 18.79 -26.11 -6.73
CA ALA A 24 19.13 -26.00 -5.31
C ALA A 24 17.96 -26.46 -4.41
N LEU A 25 16.72 -26.10 -4.74
CA LEU A 25 15.51 -26.55 -4.04
C LEU A 25 15.25 -28.07 -4.19
N ALA A 26 15.58 -28.67 -5.36
CA ALA A 26 15.39 -30.08 -5.58
C ALA A 26 16.41 -30.96 -4.81
N LEU A 27 17.59 -30.45 -4.50
CA LEU A 27 18.59 -31.15 -3.71
C LEU A 27 18.28 -31.11 -2.20
N GLY A 28 17.69 -30.01 -1.71
CA GLY A 28 17.22 -29.89 -0.31
C GLY A 28 16.03 -30.81 0.01
N ALA A 29 15.11 -31.00 -0.93
CA ALA A 29 13.93 -31.87 -0.74
C ALA A 29 14.26 -33.38 -0.72
N ALA A 30 15.39 -33.81 -1.29
CA ALA A 30 15.80 -35.19 -1.29
C ALA A 30 16.43 -35.68 0.03
N ALA A 31 16.89 -34.76 0.89
CA ALA A 31 17.50 -35.06 2.17
C ALA A 31 16.51 -35.30 3.32
N VAL A 32 15.26 -34.83 3.20
CA VAL A 32 14.24 -34.84 4.28
C VAL A 32 13.44 -36.18 4.34
N VAL A 33 13.56 -37.08 3.38
CA VAL A 33 12.74 -38.31 3.31
C VAL A 33 13.34 -39.49 4.07
N VAL A 34 14.53 -39.40 4.71
CA VAL A 34 15.21 -40.59 5.31
C VAL A 34 15.18 -40.63 6.85
N VAL A 35 14.61 -39.66 7.57
CA VAL A 35 14.66 -39.63 9.06
C VAL A 35 13.26 -39.56 9.71
N VAL A 36 12.30 -40.33 9.25
CA VAL A 36 11.04 -40.53 10.00
C VAL A 36 10.69 -42.02 10.04
N VAL A 37 11.49 -42.81 10.77
CA VAL A 37 11.03 -44.05 11.43
C VAL A 37 11.95 -44.28 12.62
N VAL A 38 11.32 -44.49 13.79
CA VAL A 38 11.81 -44.91 15.13
C VAL A 38 11.91 -43.74 16.14
N VAL A 39 10.86 -43.50 16.89
CA VAL A 39 10.77 -43.74 18.34
C VAL A 39 9.33 -43.53 18.79
N ALA A 40 8.66 -44.64 19.03
CA ALA A 40 7.46 -44.69 19.87
C ALA A 40 7.82 -45.42 21.16
N GLY A 41 7.46 -44.80 22.28
CA GLY A 41 7.39 -45.52 23.56
C GLY A 41 8.31 -44.97 24.64
N VAL A 42 7.74 -44.32 25.61
CA VAL A 42 7.61 -44.68 27.03
C VAL A 42 7.07 -43.45 27.81
N SER A 43 5.87 -43.62 28.37
CA SER A 43 5.28 -42.74 29.36
C SER A 43 5.82 -43.08 30.74
N GLN A 44 6.03 -42.06 31.61
CA GLN A 44 5.61 -42.06 33.03
C GLN A 44 6.03 -40.74 33.70
N GLY A 45 5.17 -40.00 34.18
CA GLY A 45 4.61 -39.67 35.47
C GLY A 45 5.59 -38.92 36.39
N GLY A 46 5.26 -37.68 36.71
CA GLY A 46 5.90 -36.96 37.82
C GLY A 46 5.26 -35.59 38.02
N GLY A 47 4.38 -35.48 39.03
CA GLY A 47 3.70 -34.28 39.42
C GLY A 47 4.67 -33.19 39.94
N ARG A 48 4.35 -31.95 39.69
CA ARG A 48 4.97 -30.76 40.31
C ARG A 48 3.89 -29.82 40.82
N THR A 49 3.97 -29.54 42.10
CA THR A 49 3.28 -28.51 42.87
C THR A 49 3.50 -27.10 42.32
N PRO A 50 2.52 -26.18 42.44
CA PRO A 50 2.64 -24.83 41.97
C PRO A 50 3.50 -23.98 42.92
N VAL A 51 4.48 -23.28 42.31
CA VAL A 51 5.24 -22.23 42.99
C VAL A 51 4.54 -20.90 42.73
N THR A 52 4.13 -20.24 43.81
CA THR A 52 3.60 -18.87 43.83
C THR A 52 4.67 -17.88 43.39
N ALA A 53 4.41 -17.19 42.29
CA ALA A 53 5.24 -16.07 41.85
C ALA A 53 4.85 -14.80 42.61
N THR A 54 5.78 -14.24 43.34
CA THR A 54 5.75 -12.91 43.94
C THR A 54 5.87 -11.86 42.85
N THR A 55 4.89 -10.98 42.73
CA THR A 55 4.91 -9.80 41.87
C THR A 55 5.93 -8.79 42.37
N ALA A 56 6.99 -8.57 41.59
CA ALA A 56 7.83 -7.38 41.70
C ALA A 56 7.22 -6.26 40.86
N ALA A 57 6.89 -5.14 41.51
CA ALA A 57 6.38 -3.93 40.84
C ALA A 57 7.50 -3.32 39.99
N GLY A 58 7.40 -3.42 38.70
CA GLY A 58 8.22 -2.69 37.74
C GLY A 58 7.73 -1.25 37.62
N ALA A 59 8.63 -0.30 37.75
CA ALA A 59 8.38 1.13 37.64
C ALA A 59 7.91 1.49 36.22
N ASP A 60 6.73 2.07 36.16
CA ASP A 60 6.14 2.69 34.97
C ASP A 60 7.00 3.89 34.53
N HIS A 61 7.84 3.72 33.53
CA HIS A 61 8.39 4.85 32.77
C HIS A 61 7.35 5.32 31.75
N ARG A 62 6.29 5.95 32.27
CA ARG A 62 5.37 6.73 31.47
C ARG A 62 6.11 7.99 31.02
N ALA A 63 6.68 7.97 29.82
CA ALA A 63 7.11 9.17 29.13
C ALA A 63 5.87 10.08 29.00
N THR A 64 5.87 11.18 29.75
CA THR A 64 4.90 12.26 29.56
C THR A 64 5.21 12.91 28.21
N SER A 65 4.58 12.41 27.15
CA SER A 65 4.53 13.14 25.88
C SER A 65 3.73 14.42 26.15
N THR A 66 4.40 15.56 26.14
CA THR A 66 3.74 16.84 26.01
C THR A 66 3.03 16.84 24.66
N SER A 67 1.74 16.60 24.68
CA SER A 67 0.86 16.73 23.52
C SER A 67 0.99 18.16 23.01
N THR A 68 1.77 18.36 21.94
CA THR A 68 1.70 19.58 21.14
C THR A 68 0.31 19.60 20.50
N VAL A 69 -0.51 20.58 20.87
CA VAL A 69 -1.82 20.81 20.26
C VAL A 69 -1.61 20.99 18.77
N HIS A 70 -2.02 20.00 18.00
CA HIS A 70 -1.97 20.02 16.54
C HIS A 70 -3.01 21.06 16.05
N THR A 71 -2.58 22.17 15.46
CA THR A 71 -3.46 23.21 14.93
C THR A 71 -3.92 22.95 13.48
N GLY A 72 -3.55 21.80 12.91
CA GLY A 72 -3.96 21.36 11.57
C GLY A 72 -5.25 20.52 11.59
N PRO A 73 -5.86 20.26 10.41
CA PRO A 73 -6.98 19.33 10.32
C PRO A 73 -6.54 17.93 10.78
N PRO A 74 -7.47 17.11 11.32
CA PRO A 74 -7.16 15.74 11.66
C PRO A 74 -6.68 14.99 10.40
N SER A 75 -5.53 14.35 10.50
CA SER A 75 -5.03 13.53 9.40
C SER A 75 -5.78 12.20 9.34
N ILE A 76 -5.91 11.68 8.13
CA ILE A 76 -6.53 10.40 7.83
C ILE A 76 -5.49 9.46 7.20
N GLU A 77 -5.45 8.24 7.65
CA GLU A 77 -4.75 7.13 6.99
C GLU A 77 -5.72 6.40 6.08
N ALA A 78 -5.27 6.10 4.86
CA ALA A 78 -5.99 5.26 3.93
C ALA A 78 -5.14 4.03 3.59
N GLY A 79 -5.69 2.83 3.77
CA GLY A 79 -4.99 1.57 3.56
C GLY A 79 -5.73 0.63 2.62
N VAL A 80 -4.99 -0.07 1.76
CA VAL A 80 -5.57 -1.18 0.97
C VAL A 80 -5.76 -2.37 1.90
N GLU A 81 -6.98 -2.84 2.00
CA GLU A 81 -7.29 -4.02 2.81
C GLU A 81 -6.69 -5.30 2.19
N PRO A 82 -6.29 -6.30 2.99
CA PRO A 82 -5.70 -7.54 2.49
C PRO A 82 -6.74 -8.48 1.84
N TRP A 83 -7.93 -8.00 1.60
CA TRP A 83 -9.05 -8.69 0.96
C TRP A 83 -9.70 -7.77 -0.08
N GLN A 84 -10.28 -8.35 -1.13
CA GLN A 84 -10.76 -7.61 -2.29
C GLN A 84 -12.05 -8.20 -2.86
N LEU A 85 -12.72 -7.48 -3.75
CA LEU A 85 -13.87 -8.00 -4.48
C LEU A 85 -13.49 -9.26 -5.30
N THR A 86 -14.47 -10.10 -5.55
CA THR A 86 -14.28 -11.33 -6.36
C THR A 86 -14.03 -11.05 -7.85
N ALA A 87 -14.37 -9.85 -8.32
CA ALA A 87 -14.11 -9.35 -9.67
C ALA A 87 -14.03 -7.81 -9.65
N PRO A 88 -13.28 -7.18 -10.59
CA PRO A 88 -13.24 -5.73 -10.73
C PRO A 88 -14.63 -5.14 -10.98
N LEU A 89 -14.93 -4.05 -10.25
CA LEU A 89 -16.24 -3.40 -10.30
C LEU A 89 -16.08 -1.89 -10.10
N SER A 90 -16.91 -1.09 -10.74
CA SER A 90 -17.02 0.35 -10.48
C SER A 90 -18.47 0.79 -10.52
N ARG A 91 -18.77 1.98 -9.98
CA ARG A 91 -20.10 2.59 -9.99
C ARG A 91 -21.19 1.72 -9.34
N GLU A 92 -20.78 0.87 -8.43
CA GLU A 92 -21.64 0.10 -7.53
C GLU A 92 -22.13 0.98 -6.38
N SER A 93 -23.25 0.58 -5.79
CA SER A 93 -23.74 1.19 -4.55
C SER A 93 -23.25 0.41 -3.35
N VAL A 94 -22.78 1.11 -2.32
CA VAL A 94 -22.34 0.50 -1.06
C VAL A 94 -23.08 1.12 0.12
N VAL A 95 -23.55 0.28 1.03
CA VAL A 95 -24.18 0.73 2.29
C VAL A 95 -23.57 -0.02 3.47
N ALA A 96 -23.43 0.69 4.60
CA ALA A 96 -23.09 0.06 5.86
C ALA A 96 -24.33 -0.59 6.48
N THR A 97 -24.23 -1.86 6.87
CA THR A 97 -25.32 -2.64 7.51
C THR A 97 -24.80 -3.30 8.76
N GLY A 98 -25.10 -2.74 9.93
CA GLY A 98 -24.51 -3.19 11.19
C GLY A 98 -23.00 -2.95 11.20
N ALA A 99 -22.21 -4.01 11.41
CA ALA A 99 -20.75 -3.97 11.38
C ALA A 99 -20.14 -4.33 10.01
N GLY A 100 -20.99 -4.49 8.95
CA GLY A 100 -20.57 -4.92 7.63
C GLY A 100 -20.95 -3.93 6.52
N LEU A 101 -20.59 -4.30 5.30
CA LEU A 101 -20.93 -3.57 4.08
C LEU A 101 -21.82 -4.45 3.19
N THR A 102 -22.72 -3.83 2.45
CA THR A 102 -23.45 -4.48 1.35
C THR A 102 -23.12 -3.76 0.05
N VAL A 103 -22.66 -4.49 -0.95
CA VAL A 103 -22.31 -4.03 -2.29
C VAL A 103 -23.43 -4.45 -3.25
N LEU A 104 -23.92 -3.54 -4.08
CA LEU A 104 -25.12 -3.72 -4.89
C LEU A 104 -24.91 -3.18 -6.31
N GLY A 105 -25.10 -4.04 -7.31
CA GLY A 105 -24.95 -3.65 -8.72
C GLY A 105 -23.54 -3.23 -9.10
N GLY A 106 -23.41 -2.30 -10.03
CA GLY A 106 -22.16 -1.79 -10.56
C GLY A 106 -21.95 -2.11 -12.03
N ILE A 107 -20.78 -1.76 -12.57
CA ILE A 107 -20.38 -2.00 -13.95
C ILE A 107 -19.03 -2.72 -14.01
N THR A 108 -18.93 -3.73 -14.86
CA THR A 108 -17.69 -4.50 -15.08
C THR A 108 -16.73 -3.74 -16.00
N PRO A 109 -15.44 -4.12 -16.09
CA PRO A 109 -14.49 -3.56 -17.06
C PRO A 109 -14.94 -3.66 -18.52
N ALA A 110 -15.83 -4.63 -18.82
CA ALA A 110 -16.42 -4.80 -20.15
C ALA A 110 -17.59 -3.83 -20.43
N GLY A 111 -17.92 -2.93 -19.50
CA GLY A 111 -19.04 -1.99 -19.64
C GLY A 111 -20.42 -2.63 -19.43
N THR A 112 -20.50 -3.76 -18.76
CA THR A 112 -21.77 -4.48 -18.51
C THR A 112 -22.26 -4.22 -17.10
N SER A 113 -23.49 -3.73 -16.95
CA SER A 113 -24.15 -3.62 -15.65
C SER A 113 -24.37 -4.99 -15.02
N VAL A 114 -24.25 -5.09 -13.70
CA VAL A 114 -24.48 -6.33 -12.96
C VAL A 114 -25.62 -6.18 -11.95
N ASP A 115 -26.22 -7.30 -11.59
CA ASP A 115 -27.27 -7.41 -10.57
C ASP A 115 -26.76 -8.00 -9.25
N THR A 116 -25.46 -8.17 -9.13
CA THR A 116 -24.83 -8.83 -7.98
C THR A 116 -25.10 -8.09 -6.68
N VAL A 117 -25.33 -8.87 -5.63
CA VAL A 117 -25.39 -8.39 -4.24
C VAL A 117 -24.42 -9.23 -3.42
N SER A 118 -23.53 -8.57 -2.70
CA SER A 118 -22.63 -9.24 -1.77
C SER A 118 -22.56 -8.49 -0.44
N THR A 119 -22.30 -9.23 0.63
CA THR A 119 -22.01 -8.66 1.95
C THR A 119 -20.56 -8.88 2.28
N ILE A 120 -19.94 -7.88 2.89
CA ILE A 120 -18.56 -7.92 3.35
C ILE A 120 -18.53 -7.76 4.87
N THR A 121 -17.79 -8.63 5.54
CA THR A 121 -17.50 -8.51 6.98
C THR A 121 -16.08 -7.95 7.14
N PRO A 122 -15.87 -6.66 7.39
CA PRO A 122 -14.54 -6.06 7.41
C PRO A 122 -13.58 -6.68 8.43
N ALA A 123 -14.10 -7.14 9.56
CA ALA A 123 -13.28 -7.76 10.62
C ALA A 123 -12.59 -9.08 10.19
N THR A 124 -13.10 -9.74 9.16
CA THR A 124 -12.57 -11.04 8.67
C THR A 124 -12.25 -11.05 7.19
N GLY A 125 -12.56 -9.97 6.46
CA GLY A 125 -12.46 -9.92 5.01
C GLY A 125 -13.43 -10.87 4.27
N THR A 126 -14.39 -11.48 4.98
CA THR A 126 -15.29 -12.46 4.39
C THR A 126 -16.30 -11.79 3.45
N ILE A 127 -16.35 -12.22 2.20
CA ILE A 127 -17.32 -11.78 1.20
C ILE A 127 -18.30 -12.91 0.93
N THR A 128 -19.59 -12.62 1.09
CA THR A 128 -20.67 -13.61 0.91
C THR A 128 -21.66 -13.10 -0.15
N ALA A 129 -21.88 -13.88 -1.18
CA ALA A 129 -22.91 -13.57 -2.19
C ALA A 129 -24.33 -13.70 -1.58
N ALA A 130 -25.20 -12.78 -1.97
CA ALA A 130 -26.62 -12.79 -1.61
C ALA A 130 -27.50 -12.92 -2.85
N ALA A 131 -28.83 -12.96 -2.67
CA ALA A 131 -29.76 -12.99 -3.81
C ALA A 131 -29.58 -11.72 -4.67
N PRO A 132 -29.44 -11.85 -6.01
CA PRO A 132 -29.18 -10.73 -6.91
C PRO A 132 -30.36 -9.76 -6.94
N LEU A 133 -30.12 -8.52 -7.38
CA LEU A 133 -31.16 -7.54 -7.70
C LEU A 133 -32.12 -8.09 -8.74
N VAL A 134 -33.33 -7.51 -8.83
CA VAL A 134 -34.30 -7.89 -9.85
C VAL A 134 -33.82 -7.52 -11.26
N ALA A 135 -33.03 -6.45 -11.36
CA ALA A 135 -32.44 -5.99 -12.61
C ALA A 135 -31.02 -5.47 -12.35
N ALA A 136 -30.11 -5.71 -13.30
CA ALA A 136 -28.76 -5.17 -13.30
C ALA A 136 -28.81 -3.64 -13.34
N VAL A 137 -27.90 -2.99 -12.58
CA VAL A 137 -27.88 -1.53 -12.49
C VAL A 137 -26.49 -1.02 -12.07
N HIS A 138 -26.06 0.11 -12.64
CA HIS A 138 -24.89 0.89 -12.21
C HIS A 138 -25.27 2.36 -12.02
N ASP A 139 -24.40 3.18 -11.47
CA ASP A 139 -24.66 4.61 -11.22
C ASP A 139 -25.94 4.88 -10.41
N ALA A 140 -26.34 3.90 -9.58
CA ALA A 140 -27.43 4.02 -8.63
C ALA A 140 -26.90 4.54 -7.29
N ALA A 141 -27.80 4.96 -6.40
CA ALA A 141 -27.46 5.14 -4.98
C ALA A 141 -28.25 4.16 -4.13
N ALA A 142 -27.68 3.73 -2.99
CA ALA A 142 -28.37 2.83 -2.08
C ALA A 142 -28.50 3.42 -0.68
N VAL A 143 -29.56 3.03 0.03
CA VAL A 143 -29.82 3.44 1.40
C VAL A 143 -30.56 2.36 2.19
N SER A 144 -30.15 2.12 3.44
CA SER A 144 -30.86 1.23 4.35
C SER A 144 -31.87 2.01 5.20
N LEU A 145 -33.16 1.66 5.09
CA LEU A 145 -34.25 2.22 5.86
C LEU A 145 -35.04 1.09 6.51
N GLY A 146 -34.90 0.93 7.83
CA GLY A 146 -35.49 -0.17 8.56
C GLY A 146 -34.96 -1.53 8.10
N PRO A 147 -35.86 -2.50 7.78
CA PRO A 147 -35.45 -3.87 7.43
C PRO A 147 -35.06 -4.03 5.95
N ARG A 148 -35.05 -2.98 5.14
CA ARG A 148 -34.73 -3.04 3.73
C ARG A 148 -33.67 -2.03 3.32
N THR A 149 -32.84 -2.46 2.38
CA THR A 149 -31.90 -1.60 1.62
C THR A 149 -32.54 -1.34 0.26
N TYR A 150 -32.66 -0.07 -0.07
CA TYR A 150 -33.24 0.40 -1.35
C TYR A 150 -32.12 0.85 -2.29
N VAL A 151 -32.19 0.41 -3.56
CA VAL A 151 -31.32 0.83 -4.66
C VAL A 151 -32.16 1.76 -5.54
N LEU A 152 -31.73 3.00 -5.67
CA LEU A 152 -32.49 4.11 -6.21
C LEU A 152 -32.01 4.46 -7.62
N GLY A 153 -32.84 4.28 -8.62
CA GLY A 153 -32.52 4.66 -10.00
C GLY A 153 -31.32 3.92 -10.58
N GLY A 154 -30.40 4.67 -11.20
CA GLY A 154 -29.21 4.18 -11.92
C GLY A 154 -29.40 4.04 -13.43
N GLY A 155 -28.45 3.38 -14.11
CA GLY A 155 -28.45 3.09 -15.53
C GLY A 155 -28.39 1.59 -15.84
N SER A 156 -29.01 1.17 -17.02
CA SER A 156 -28.93 -0.21 -17.50
C SER A 156 -29.52 -0.39 -18.89
N PRO A 157 -28.95 -0.01 -20.01
CA PRO A 157 -27.99 1.09 -20.21
C PRO A 157 -28.59 2.49 -20.00
N ASP A 158 -29.94 2.61 -20.17
CA ASP A 158 -30.61 3.89 -20.01
C ASP A 158 -30.89 4.23 -18.55
N THR A 159 -30.99 5.52 -18.24
CA THR A 159 -31.36 6.00 -16.91
C THR A 159 -32.75 5.53 -16.51
N VAL A 160 -32.92 4.93 -15.34
CA VAL A 160 -34.17 4.36 -14.86
C VAL A 160 -34.73 5.09 -13.63
N ALA A 161 -36.05 5.00 -13.46
CA ALA A 161 -36.72 5.49 -12.25
C ALA A 161 -36.95 4.39 -11.21
N ALA A 162 -36.73 3.13 -11.55
CA ALA A 162 -37.02 1.99 -10.69
C ALA A 162 -36.30 2.06 -9.35
N VAL A 163 -36.98 1.70 -8.29
CA VAL A 163 -36.42 1.50 -6.96
C VAL A 163 -36.51 0.03 -6.64
N GLN A 164 -35.36 -0.62 -6.52
CA GLN A 164 -35.24 -2.01 -6.12
C GLN A 164 -34.97 -2.09 -4.62
N SER A 165 -35.31 -3.19 -3.98
CA SER A 165 -35.00 -3.38 -2.56
C SER A 165 -34.59 -4.80 -2.24
N VAL A 166 -33.67 -4.94 -1.30
CA VAL A 166 -33.22 -6.19 -0.70
C VAL A 166 -33.39 -6.14 0.81
N ALA A 167 -33.33 -7.27 1.49
CA ALA A 167 -33.34 -7.31 2.96
C ALA A 167 -32.07 -6.62 3.54
N THR A 168 -32.13 -6.14 4.78
CA THR A 168 -31.01 -5.50 5.50
C THR A 168 -30.72 -6.26 6.79
N PRO A 169 -29.56 -6.92 6.94
CA PRO A 169 -28.63 -7.30 5.86
C PRO A 169 -29.25 -8.40 4.96
N PRO A 170 -28.79 -8.53 3.72
CA PRO A 170 -29.17 -9.66 2.90
C PRO A 170 -28.61 -10.97 3.49
N ALA A 171 -29.49 -11.94 3.74
CA ALA A 171 -29.10 -13.23 4.30
C ALA A 171 -29.94 -14.37 3.69
N THR A 172 -29.46 -15.60 3.81
CA THR A 172 -30.21 -16.79 3.38
C THR A 172 -31.56 -16.85 4.11
N GLY A 173 -32.65 -16.99 3.37
CA GLY A 173 -34.01 -17.02 3.94
C GLY A 173 -34.65 -15.64 4.17
N SER A 174 -33.95 -14.55 3.87
CA SER A 174 -34.53 -13.19 3.87
C SER A 174 -35.60 -13.02 2.79
N ALA A 175 -36.42 -11.98 2.94
CA ALA A 175 -37.39 -11.61 1.91
C ALA A 175 -36.68 -11.35 0.56
N PRO A 176 -37.21 -11.89 -0.54
CA PRO A 176 -36.56 -11.79 -1.85
C PRO A 176 -36.43 -10.32 -2.31
N PRO A 177 -35.45 -10.04 -3.19
CA PRO A 177 -35.36 -8.76 -3.88
C PRO A 177 -36.66 -8.43 -4.64
N ALA A 178 -37.02 -7.15 -4.67
CA ALA A 178 -38.23 -6.70 -5.32
C ALA A 178 -38.06 -5.30 -5.93
N VAL A 179 -38.82 -4.98 -6.97
CA VAL A 179 -39.08 -3.60 -7.36
C VAL A 179 -40.11 -3.03 -6.39
N SER A 180 -39.70 -2.07 -5.59
CA SER A 180 -40.50 -1.55 -4.45
C SER A 180 -41.19 -0.22 -4.77
N GLY A 181 -40.76 0.48 -5.81
CA GLY A 181 -41.31 1.81 -6.15
C GLY A 181 -40.60 2.44 -7.34
N GLN A 182 -40.83 3.73 -7.51
CA GLN A 182 -40.18 4.55 -8.53
C GLN A 182 -39.82 5.93 -7.99
N LEU A 183 -38.71 6.48 -8.44
CA LEU A 183 -38.39 7.90 -8.31
C LEU A 183 -39.37 8.73 -9.15
N PRO A 184 -39.62 9.99 -8.77
CA PRO A 184 -40.52 10.87 -9.57
C PRO A 184 -40.06 11.11 -11.00
N ARG A 185 -38.80 10.89 -11.31
CA ARG A 185 -38.19 10.90 -12.65
C ARG A 185 -37.07 9.85 -12.69
N PRO A 186 -36.73 9.31 -13.91
CA PRO A 186 -35.47 8.57 -14.08
C PRO A 186 -34.30 9.36 -13.51
N ARG A 187 -33.33 8.66 -12.88
CA ARG A 187 -32.19 9.33 -12.24
C ARG A 187 -31.03 8.36 -12.11
N SER A 188 -29.89 8.68 -12.73
CA SER A 188 -28.60 8.04 -12.54
C SER A 188 -27.58 9.02 -11.94
N ASP A 189 -26.38 8.56 -11.60
CA ASP A 189 -25.25 9.40 -11.17
C ASP A 189 -25.60 10.26 -9.94
N LEU A 190 -26.50 9.75 -9.13
CA LEU A 190 -27.03 10.40 -7.93
C LEU A 190 -26.24 9.96 -6.69
N ALA A 191 -26.35 10.74 -5.62
CA ALA A 191 -25.88 10.35 -4.32
C ALA A 191 -27.00 10.37 -3.27
N VAL A 192 -26.81 9.70 -2.16
CA VAL A 192 -27.74 9.68 -1.05
C VAL A 192 -27.03 9.95 0.28
N ALA A 193 -27.66 10.75 1.14
CA ALA A 193 -27.22 10.93 2.52
C ALA A 193 -28.39 10.72 3.47
N THR A 194 -28.13 10.37 4.72
CA THR A 194 -29.16 10.16 5.74
C THR A 194 -29.00 11.13 6.91
N LEU A 195 -30.12 11.62 7.42
CA LEU A 195 -30.19 12.33 8.66
C LEU A 195 -31.20 11.69 9.61
N PRO A 196 -31.01 11.76 10.94
CA PRO A 196 -31.99 11.28 11.88
C PRO A 196 -33.36 11.95 11.69
N ALA A 197 -34.42 11.15 11.65
CA ALA A 197 -35.80 11.64 11.58
C ALA A 197 -36.32 11.90 12.99
N GLY A 198 -36.57 13.17 13.30
CA GLY A 198 -37.15 13.59 14.57
C GLY A 198 -36.21 13.49 15.78
N PRO A 199 -36.70 13.87 16.97
CA PRO A 199 -35.86 14.02 18.17
C PRO A 199 -35.39 12.67 18.78
N THR A 200 -36.05 11.57 18.47
CA THR A 200 -35.70 10.25 19.04
C THR A 200 -34.55 9.56 18.30
N ARG A 201 -34.14 10.06 17.14
CA ARG A 201 -33.06 9.52 16.27
C ARG A 201 -33.19 8.03 15.93
N ARG A 202 -34.37 7.41 16.11
CA ARG A 202 -34.62 5.99 15.86
C ARG A 202 -34.94 5.65 14.41
N SER A 203 -35.35 6.63 13.62
CA SER A 203 -35.62 6.52 12.20
C SER A 203 -34.73 7.46 11.42
N LEU A 204 -34.47 7.15 10.17
CA LEU A 204 -33.67 7.94 9.24
C LEU A 204 -34.58 8.54 8.16
N THR A 205 -34.24 9.74 7.72
CA THR A 205 -34.70 10.32 6.45
C THR A 205 -33.54 10.25 5.46
N ALA A 206 -33.77 9.61 4.32
CA ALA A 206 -32.81 9.62 3.21
C ALA A 206 -33.08 10.82 2.30
N TYR A 207 -32.00 11.43 1.84
CA TYR A 207 -32.04 12.58 0.92
C TYR A 207 -31.31 12.21 -0.36
N VAL A 208 -32.04 12.18 -1.46
CA VAL A 208 -31.55 11.87 -2.82
C VAL A 208 -31.08 13.17 -3.45
N VAL A 209 -29.81 13.25 -3.83
CA VAL A 209 -29.12 14.47 -4.23
C VAL A 209 -28.57 14.36 -5.65
N GLY A 210 -28.78 15.39 -6.45
CA GLY A 210 -28.20 15.50 -7.80
C GLY A 210 -28.69 14.42 -8.76
N GLY A 211 -27.88 14.09 -9.75
CA GLY A 211 -28.12 13.06 -10.74
C GLY A 211 -28.54 13.61 -12.11
N TYR A 212 -28.80 12.67 -13.04
CA TYR A 212 -29.08 12.93 -14.44
C TYR A 212 -30.30 12.09 -14.89
N ASP A 213 -31.23 12.67 -15.67
CA ASP A 213 -32.45 11.98 -16.08
C ASP A 213 -32.39 11.41 -17.53
N GLY A 214 -31.19 11.40 -18.11
CA GLY A 214 -30.99 11.05 -19.53
C GLY A 214 -30.91 12.28 -20.43
N THR A 215 -31.36 13.46 -19.95
CA THR A 215 -31.42 14.71 -20.74
C THR A 215 -30.90 15.92 -19.96
N ALA A 216 -31.13 15.98 -18.64
CA ALA A 216 -30.82 17.14 -17.81
C ALA A 216 -30.21 16.75 -16.45
N TYR A 217 -29.37 17.61 -15.93
CA TYR A 217 -28.89 17.54 -14.55
C TYR A 217 -30.02 17.98 -13.61
N LEU A 218 -30.28 17.18 -12.57
CA LEU A 218 -31.42 17.39 -11.69
C LEU A 218 -31.06 18.27 -10.48
N PRO A 219 -31.74 19.42 -10.27
CA PRO A 219 -31.47 20.28 -9.13
C PRO A 219 -32.13 19.78 -7.83
N TYR A 220 -33.17 18.97 -7.91
CA TYR A 220 -34.03 18.67 -6.77
C TYR A 220 -33.38 17.70 -5.79
N VAL A 221 -33.41 18.06 -4.51
CA VAL A 221 -33.14 17.18 -3.39
C VAL A 221 -34.47 16.61 -2.90
N LEU A 222 -34.58 15.27 -2.92
CA LEU A 222 -35.78 14.56 -2.51
C LEU A 222 -35.57 13.91 -1.16
N ALA A 223 -36.58 13.94 -0.29
CA ALA A 223 -36.57 13.22 1.00
C ALA A 223 -37.48 11.99 0.93
N THR A 224 -37.08 10.91 1.59
CA THR A 224 -37.88 9.72 1.80
C THR A 224 -37.58 9.10 3.16
N THR A 225 -38.59 8.50 3.80
CA THR A 225 -38.45 7.73 5.04
C THR A 225 -38.78 6.26 4.85
N ASP A 226 -39.33 5.90 3.69
CA ASP A 226 -39.81 4.55 3.37
C ASP A 226 -39.20 3.94 2.09
N GLY A 227 -38.37 4.75 1.36
CA GLY A 227 -37.76 4.32 0.10
C GLY A 227 -38.72 4.23 -1.10
N THR A 228 -40.00 4.62 -0.91
CA THR A 228 -41.05 4.49 -1.94
C THR A 228 -41.77 5.79 -2.25
N SER A 229 -41.89 6.66 -1.26
CA SER A 229 -42.52 7.99 -1.34
C SER A 229 -41.46 9.08 -1.27
N TYR A 230 -41.48 10.03 -2.21
CA TYR A 230 -40.45 11.08 -2.34
C TYR A 230 -41.04 12.47 -2.33
N THR A 231 -40.53 13.35 -1.50
CA THR A 231 -40.92 14.74 -1.40
C THR A 231 -39.75 15.67 -1.72
N PRO A 232 -39.88 16.63 -2.66
CA PRO A 232 -38.87 17.67 -2.86
C PRO A 232 -38.72 18.54 -1.63
N VAL A 233 -37.49 18.71 -1.12
CA VAL A 233 -37.21 19.50 0.10
C VAL A 233 -36.29 20.69 -0.15
N ALA A 234 -35.51 20.67 -1.22
CA ALA A 234 -34.63 21.78 -1.60
C ALA A 234 -34.24 21.66 -3.08
N SER A 235 -33.57 22.69 -3.58
CA SER A 235 -32.91 22.65 -4.90
C SER A 235 -31.47 23.08 -4.78
N LEU A 236 -30.55 22.34 -5.44
CA LEU A 236 -29.17 22.72 -5.55
C LEU A 236 -29.02 24.04 -6.31
N LYS A 237 -28.07 24.87 -5.92
CA LYS A 237 -27.71 26.09 -6.67
C LYS A 237 -27.04 25.74 -7.99
N MET A 238 -26.21 24.71 -8.00
CA MET A 238 -25.59 24.12 -9.18
C MET A 238 -26.08 22.66 -9.27
N PRO A 239 -26.92 22.31 -10.27
CA PRO A 239 -27.29 20.91 -10.51
C PRO A 239 -26.07 20.09 -10.93
N VAL A 240 -25.90 18.94 -10.32
CA VAL A 240 -24.71 18.08 -10.52
C VAL A 240 -25.07 16.62 -10.61
N ARG A 241 -24.23 15.85 -11.33
CA ARG A 241 -24.16 14.40 -11.28
C ARG A 241 -22.78 13.95 -10.78
N TYR A 242 -22.69 12.74 -10.23
CA TYR A 242 -21.48 12.23 -9.56
C TYR A 242 -20.92 13.15 -8.46
N PRO A 243 -21.76 13.77 -7.62
CA PRO A 243 -21.25 14.52 -6.46
C PRO A 243 -20.78 13.57 -5.38
N ALA A 244 -19.79 13.98 -4.58
CA ALA A 244 -19.55 13.37 -3.28
C ALA A 244 -20.49 14.01 -2.25
N VAL A 245 -21.14 13.20 -1.40
CA VAL A 245 -22.15 13.70 -0.46
C VAL A 245 -21.95 13.13 0.94
N ALA A 246 -22.01 14.01 1.95
CA ALA A 246 -21.98 13.62 3.36
C ALA A 246 -22.96 14.44 4.18
N ALA A 247 -23.48 13.86 5.27
CA ALA A 247 -24.38 14.53 6.20
C ALA A 247 -23.70 14.78 7.55
N LEU A 248 -23.70 16.02 8.02
CA LEU A 248 -23.12 16.41 9.29
C LEU A 248 -23.89 17.58 9.92
N GLY A 249 -24.13 17.53 11.22
CA GLY A 249 -24.73 18.64 11.96
C GLY A 249 -26.14 19.03 11.50
N GLY A 250 -26.94 18.07 10.98
CA GLY A 250 -28.28 18.30 10.48
C GLY A 250 -28.35 18.89 9.06
N ALA A 251 -27.23 19.04 8.37
CA ALA A 251 -27.13 19.51 7.00
C ALA A 251 -26.50 18.45 6.09
N ILE A 252 -26.72 18.59 4.79
CA ILE A 252 -26.12 17.76 3.76
C ILE A 252 -25.13 18.62 2.99
N TYR A 253 -23.90 18.11 2.83
CA TYR A 253 -22.84 18.76 2.07
C TYR A 253 -22.61 18.04 0.77
N VAL A 254 -22.62 18.80 -0.34
CA VAL A 254 -22.50 18.30 -1.71
C VAL A 254 -21.22 18.88 -2.29
N PHE A 255 -20.26 18.02 -2.60
CA PHE A 255 -18.92 18.42 -3.03
C PHE A 255 -18.76 18.16 -4.52
N GLY A 256 -18.48 19.21 -5.30
CA GLY A 256 -18.19 19.10 -6.71
C GLY A 256 -19.31 18.46 -7.52
N GLY A 257 -18.91 17.62 -8.44
CA GLY A 257 -19.77 16.92 -9.42
C GLY A 257 -19.64 17.51 -10.82
N GLN A 258 -20.08 16.75 -11.81
CA GLN A 258 -20.23 17.24 -13.18
C GLN A 258 -21.50 18.08 -13.32
N THR A 259 -21.42 19.14 -14.12
CA THR A 259 -22.54 20.05 -14.42
C THR A 259 -22.53 20.44 -15.89
N ALA A 260 -23.61 21.04 -16.36
CA ALA A 260 -23.65 21.63 -17.70
C ALA A 260 -22.93 22.99 -17.70
N SER A 261 -22.02 23.21 -18.65
CA SER A 261 -21.48 24.54 -18.90
C SER A 261 -22.52 25.43 -19.57
N PRO A 262 -22.33 26.77 -19.56
CA PRO A 262 -23.22 27.69 -20.30
C PRO A 262 -23.34 27.38 -21.81
N THR A 263 -22.35 26.70 -22.37
CA THR A 263 -22.34 26.27 -23.78
C THR A 263 -22.95 24.89 -24.00
N GLY A 264 -23.51 24.25 -22.95
CA GLY A 264 -24.13 22.92 -23.02
C GLY A 264 -23.14 21.74 -22.98
N THR A 265 -21.84 21.97 -22.88
CA THR A 265 -20.84 20.91 -22.72
C THR A 265 -20.77 20.48 -21.26
N THR A 266 -20.28 19.25 -21.00
CA THR A 266 -20.00 18.77 -19.65
C THR A 266 -18.86 19.57 -19.04
N ALA A 267 -19.07 20.09 -17.83
CA ALA A 267 -18.07 20.71 -16.99
C ALA A 267 -18.05 20.06 -15.60
N ALA A 268 -17.16 20.46 -14.74
CA ALA A 268 -17.19 20.08 -13.33
C ALA A 268 -17.12 21.34 -12.47
N THR A 269 -17.66 21.29 -11.25
CA THR A 269 -17.67 22.44 -10.33
C THR A 269 -16.74 22.23 -9.15
N THR A 270 -16.23 23.35 -8.61
CA THR A 270 -15.53 23.35 -7.32
C THR A 270 -16.47 23.58 -6.13
N ASP A 271 -17.74 23.91 -6.37
CA ASP A 271 -18.65 24.33 -5.31
C ASP A 271 -18.85 23.25 -4.24
N VAL A 272 -18.86 23.68 -2.99
CA VAL A 272 -19.38 22.93 -1.86
C VAL A 272 -20.72 23.52 -1.47
N GLN A 273 -21.80 22.79 -1.76
CA GLN A 273 -23.15 23.24 -1.49
C GLN A 273 -23.65 22.62 -0.18
N ARG A 274 -24.15 23.47 0.74
CA ARG A 274 -24.82 23.05 1.98
C ARG A 274 -26.33 23.12 1.76
N VAL A 275 -26.98 21.96 1.88
CA VAL A 275 -28.44 21.82 1.90
C VAL A 275 -28.89 21.72 3.34
N ASP A 276 -29.83 22.58 3.73
CA ASP A 276 -30.50 22.53 5.02
C ASP A 276 -31.95 22.07 4.82
N PRO A 277 -32.27 20.80 5.14
CA PRO A 277 -33.61 20.28 4.92
C PRO A 277 -34.67 20.89 5.84
N SER A 278 -34.27 21.46 6.97
CA SER A 278 -35.21 22.07 7.94
C SER A 278 -35.70 23.45 7.49
N THR A 279 -34.86 24.18 6.76
CA THR A 279 -35.19 25.50 6.22
C THR A 279 -35.46 25.48 4.72
N HIS A 280 -35.33 24.31 4.09
CA HIS A 280 -35.50 24.14 2.63
C HIS A 280 -34.54 25.00 1.79
N THR A 281 -33.35 25.29 2.30
CA THR A 281 -32.38 26.20 1.66
C THR A 281 -31.12 25.52 1.22
N THR A 282 -30.52 26.02 0.16
CA THR A 282 -29.18 25.59 -0.31
C THR A 282 -28.27 26.82 -0.43
N THR A 283 -27.07 26.75 0.10
CA THR A 283 -26.05 27.78 0.02
C THR A 283 -24.72 27.19 -0.42
N VAL A 284 -23.92 27.94 -1.20
CA VAL A 284 -22.51 27.60 -1.44
C VAL A 284 -21.73 28.06 -0.23
N VAL A 285 -21.02 27.13 0.41
CA VAL A 285 -20.32 27.38 1.70
C VAL A 285 -18.80 27.22 1.58
N GLY A 286 -18.29 26.85 0.42
CA GLY A 286 -16.87 26.69 0.17
C GLY A 286 -16.59 26.20 -1.25
N HIS A 287 -15.31 25.99 -1.54
CA HIS A 287 -14.86 25.49 -2.83
C HIS A 287 -13.78 24.44 -2.65
N LEU A 288 -13.84 23.37 -3.45
CA LEU A 288 -12.75 22.43 -3.63
C LEU A 288 -11.53 23.14 -4.24
N PRO A 289 -10.30 22.71 -3.95
CA PRO A 289 -9.10 23.28 -4.57
C PRO A 289 -9.08 23.17 -6.09
N GLN A 290 -9.78 22.18 -6.64
CA GLN A 290 -9.98 21.97 -8.09
C GLN A 290 -11.35 21.35 -8.34
N ALA A 291 -11.89 21.51 -9.55
CA ALA A 291 -13.14 20.88 -9.93
C ALA A 291 -13.01 19.36 -9.90
N LEU A 292 -13.97 18.68 -9.29
CA LEU A 292 -13.87 17.26 -8.95
C LEU A 292 -15.23 16.56 -9.08
N TYR A 293 -15.25 15.32 -9.55
CA TYR A 293 -16.44 14.46 -9.62
C TYR A 293 -16.08 13.00 -9.39
N GLY A 294 -17.06 12.17 -9.01
CA GLY A 294 -16.84 10.75 -8.72
C GLY A 294 -15.97 10.48 -7.50
N ALA A 295 -15.83 11.45 -6.60
CA ALA A 295 -15.13 11.28 -5.33
C ALA A 295 -16.04 10.62 -4.29
N SER A 296 -15.43 10.07 -3.25
CA SER A 296 -16.11 9.52 -2.06
C SER A 296 -16.11 10.53 -0.91
N ALA A 297 -17.17 10.54 -0.09
CA ALA A 297 -17.22 11.41 1.09
C ALA A 297 -17.60 10.64 2.36
N PHE A 298 -16.87 10.88 3.44
CA PHE A 298 -17.00 10.16 4.71
C PHE A 298 -17.15 11.12 5.88
N VAL A 299 -17.90 10.71 6.90
CA VAL A 299 -17.89 11.37 8.20
C VAL A 299 -17.17 10.46 9.20
N ILE A 300 -15.97 10.84 9.58
CA ILE A 300 -15.13 10.10 10.51
C ILE A 300 -14.77 11.07 11.65
N ASP A 301 -15.05 10.68 12.88
CA ASP A 301 -14.83 11.48 14.09
C ASP A 301 -15.31 12.95 13.99
N GLY A 302 -16.52 13.13 13.43
CA GLY A 302 -17.14 14.46 13.29
C GLY A 302 -16.52 15.36 12.22
N THR A 303 -15.58 14.85 11.41
CA THR A 303 -14.98 15.55 10.27
C THR A 303 -15.46 14.93 8.96
N ILE A 304 -15.75 15.77 7.95
CA ILE A 304 -16.03 15.28 6.60
C ILE A 304 -14.71 15.18 5.84
N TYR A 305 -14.44 14.01 5.29
CA TYR A 305 -13.33 13.78 4.37
C TYR A 305 -13.86 13.52 2.96
N VAL A 306 -13.18 14.09 1.96
CA VAL A 306 -13.46 13.89 0.53
C VAL A 306 -12.22 13.26 -0.09
N ALA A 307 -12.36 12.07 -0.67
CA ALA A 307 -11.25 11.24 -1.10
C ALA A 307 -11.37 10.87 -2.58
N GLY A 308 -10.23 10.91 -3.30
CA GLY A 308 -10.15 10.49 -4.70
C GLY A 308 -10.96 11.36 -5.65
N GLY A 309 -11.54 10.74 -6.66
CA GLY A 309 -12.32 11.36 -7.71
C GLY A 309 -11.51 11.74 -8.95
N GLN A 310 -12.20 12.27 -9.97
CA GLN A 310 -11.61 12.72 -11.22
C GLN A 310 -11.72 14.24 -11.39
N VAL A 311 -10.70 14.85 -12.00
CA VAL A 311 -10.74 16.23 -12.48
C VAL A 311 -11.15 16.28 -13.97
N PRO A 312 -11.56 17.44 -14.49
CA PRO A 312 -11.75 17.63 -15.92
C PRO A 312 -10.53 17.20 -16.71
N GLY A 313 -10.71 16.37 -17.73
CA GLY A 313 -9.62 15.73 -18.46
C GLY A 313 -9.43 14.25 -18.08
N GLY A 314 -10.16 13.74 -17.07
CA GLY A 314 -10.18 12.31 -16.73
C GLY A 314 -9.03 11.85 -15.83
N ILE A 315 -8.27 12.77 -15.20
CA ILE A 315 -7.22 12.40 -14.25
C ILE A 315 -7.86 11.95 -12.94
N THR A 316 -7.56 10.74 -12.50
CA THR A 316 -7.99 10.19 -11.22
C THR A 316 -7.00 10.57 -10.12
N LEU A 317 -7.51 10.97 -8.94
CA LEU A 317 -6.73 11.53 -7.85
C LEU A 317 -6.51 10.54 -6.71
N THR A 318 -5.42 10.75 -5.97
CA THR A 318 -5.16 10.11 -4.67
C THR A 318 -5.48 11.04 -3.49
N GLN A 319 -5.73 12.32 -3.72
CA GLN A 319 -5.84 13.32 -2.65
C GLN A 319 -7.04 13.07 -1.75
N ILE A 320 -6.83 13.19 -0.42
CA ILE A 320 -7.87 13.24 0.61
C ILE A 320 -7.88 14.64 1.20
N TYR A 321 -9.07 15.27 1.27
CA TYR A 321 -9.27 16.57 1.88
C TYR A 321 -10.16 16.46 3.12
N ALA A 322 -9.82 17.17 4.20
CA ALA A 322 -10.70 17.39 5.34
C ALA A 322 -11.46 18.71 5.14
N PHE A 323 -12.78 18.68 5.28
CA PHE A 323 -13.65 19.84 5.15
C PHE A 323 -14.04 20.40 6.53
N SER A 324 -13.88 21.71 6.68
CA SER A 324 -14.32 22.47 7.87
C SER A 324 -15.63 23.21 7.57
N PRO A 325 -16.79 22.75 8.08
CA PRO A 325 -18.07 23.42 7.84
C PRO A 325 -18.14 24.86 8.36
N SER A 326 -17.38 25.20 9.42
CA SER A 326 -17.36 26.53 10.02
C SER A 326 -16.60 27.56 9.20
N THR A 327 -15.63 27.14 8.40
CA THR A 327 -14.79 28.02 7.57
C THR A 327 -15.04 27.88 6.07
N GLY A 328 -15.70 26.79 5.66
CA GLY A 328 -15.88 26.42 4.26
C GLY A 328 -14.60 25.94 3.55
N LYS A 329 -13.51 25.73 4.30
CA LYS A 329 -12.21 25.35 3.75
C LYS A 329 -12.03 23.84 3.67
N LEU A 330 -11.40 23.40 2.59
CA LEU A 330 -10.84 22.05 2.45
C LEU A 330 -9.32 22.15 2.56
N LEU A 331 -8.76 21.32 3.42
CA LEU A 331 -7.32 21.22 3.62
C LEU A 331 -6.87 19.78 3.33
N PRO A 332 -5.67 19.58 2.76
CA PRO A 332 -5.11 18.25 2.60
C PRO A 332 -5.07 17.51 3.93
N ALA A 333 -5.50 16.26 3.96
CA ALA A 333 -5.58 15.44 5.16
C ALA A 333 -4.90 14.07 5.01
N GLY A 334 -4.60 13.64 3.79
CA GLY A 334 -3.96 12.37 3.49
C GLY A 334 -3.93 12.08 2.00
N LEU A 335 -3.43 10.90 1.65
CA LEU A 335 -3.44 10.37 0.29
C LEU A 335 -4.02 8.95 0.30
N LEU A 336 -4.77 8.60 -0.74
CA LEU A 336 -5.11 7.22 -1.04
C LEU A 336 -3.83 6.47 -1.47
N PRO A 337 -3.68 5.19 -1.13
CA PRO A 337 -2.55 4.37 -1.58
C PRO A 337 -2.50 4.21 -3.10
N GLN A 338 -3.65 4.30 -3.77
CA GLN A 338 -3.78 4.34 -5.22
C GLN A 338 -4.85 5.35 -5.63
N ALA A 339 -4.78 5.86 -6.86
CA ALA A 339 -5.80 6.74 -7.41
C ALA A 339 -7.12 5.97 -7.56
N ASP A 340 -8.25 6.61 -7.20
CA ASP A 340 -9.55 5.97 -7.27
C ASP A 340 -10.67 7.00 -7.46
N ALA A 341 -11.65 6.63 -8.30
CA ALA A 341 -12.88 7.39 -8.53
C ALA A 341 -14.04 6.42 -8.77
N PHE A 342 -15.27 6.90 -8.61
CA PHE A 342 -16.49 6.14 -8.81
C PHE A 342 -16.57 4.83 -8.01
N ALA A 343 -15.83 4.75 -6.90
CA ALA A 343 -15.97 3.68 -5.92
C ALA A 343 -17.31 3.79 -5.18
N GLY A 344 -17.90 2.67 -4.88
CA GLY A 344 -18.95 2.60 -3.87
C GLY A 344 -18.35 2.91 -2.50
N TYR A 345 -19.04 3.70 -1.65
CA TYR A 345 -18.46 4.08 -0.36
C TYR A 345 -19.46 4.09 0.78
N ALA A 346 -18.99 3.76 1.97
CA ALA A 346 -19.78 3.83 3.20
C ALA A 346 -18.89 3.99 4.43
N THR A 347 -19.48 4.47 5.54
CA THR A 347 -18.79 4.53 6.85
C THR A 347 -19.39 3.48 7.78
N VAL A 348 -18.54 2.62 8.33
CA VAL A 348 -18.90 1.62 9.36
C VAL A 348 -18.49 2.15 10.74
N GLY A 349 -19.35 2.03 11.72
CA GLY A 349 -19.11 2.54 13.07
C GLY A 349 -19.40 4.04 13.21
N THR A 350 -19.04 4.60 14.36
CA THR A 350 -19.28 6.02 14.71
C THR A 350 -18.16 6.55 15.61
N GLY A 351 -17.98 7.90 15.64
CA GLY A 351 -16.98 8.57 16.46
C GLY A 351 -15.55 8.21 16.05
N THR A 352 -14.66 8.05 17.02
CA THR A 352 -13.24 7.73 16.80
C THR A 352 -13.01 6.31 16.26
N GLY A 353 -13.99 5.42 16.38
CA GLY A 353 -13.97 4.07 15.82
C GLY A 353 -14.63 3.95 14.45
N ALA A 354 -15.02 5.07 13.83
CA ALA A 354 -15.59 5.05 12.48
C ALA A 354 -14.51 4.76 11.45
N VAL A 355 -14.82 3.88 10.51
CA VAL A 355 -13.95 3.54 9.38
C VAL A 355 -14.71 3.80 8.08
N GLY A 356 -14.18 4.64 7.22
CA GLY A 356 -14.65 4.82 5.85
C GLY A 356 -14.15 3.67 4.98
N TYR A 357 -14.97 3.20 4.06
CA TYR A 357 -14.55 2.19 3.07
C TYR A 357 -14.90 2.69 1.66
N MET A 358 -13.91 2.64 0.76
CA MET A 358 -14.08 2.72 -0.68
C MET A 358 -13.99 1.29 -1.21
N VAL A 359 -14.91 0.89 -2.05
CA VAL A 359 -15.01 -0.48 -2.55
C VAL A 359 -15.00 -0.41 -4.07
N GLY A 360 -14.14 -1.19 -4.74
CA GLY A 360 -14.02 -1.14 -6.18
C GLY A 360 -13.56 0.22 -6.71
N GLY A 361 -14.28 0.77 -7.67
CA GLY A 361 -13.95 2.04 -8.31
C GLY A 361 -13.23 1.89 -9.64
N GLU A 362 -12.72 3.00 -10.17
CA GLU A 362 -11.99 2.97 -11.44
C GLU A 362 -10.84 3.97 -11.47
N VAL A 363 -9.84 3.64 -12.27
CA VAL A 363 -8.73 4.53 -12.61
C VAL A 363 -8.80 4.83 -14.10
N ALA A 364 -8.79 6.11 -14.47
CA ALA A 364 -8.63 6.52 -15.86
C ALA A 364 -7.15 6.79 -16.16
N SER A 365 -6.63 6.13 -17.20
CA SER A 365 -5.31 6.47 -17.73
C SER A 365 -5.41 7.64 -18.69
N GLN A 366 -4.55 8.64 -18.53
CA GLN A 366 -4.32 9.64 -19.57
C GLN A 366 -2.85 9.87 -19.82
N ALA A 367 -2.47 9.91 -21.09
CA ALA A 367 -1.14 10.33 -21.51
C ALA A 367 -0.90 11.78 -21.02
N GLY A 368 0.11 11.98 -20.18
CA GLY A 368 0.46 13.30 -19.61
C GLY A 368 0.06 13.50 -18.15
N ASN A 369 -0.52 12.52 -17.48
CA ASN A 369 -0.73 12.53 -16.04
C ASN A 369 0.60 12.31 -15.30
N LEU A 370 0.87 13.07 -14.24
CA LEU A 370 2.01 12.84 -13.33
C LEU A 370 1.89 11.52 -12.55
N GLN A 371 0.73 10.87 -12.59
CA GLN A 371 0.49 9.49 -12.21
C GLN A 371 0.34 8.58 -13.45
N ALA A 372 0.97 8.95 -14.56
CA ALA A 372 1.01 8.15 -15.76
C ALA A 372 1.54 6.76 -15.41
N GLY A 373 0.81 5.76 -15.84
CA GLY A 373 1.15 4.37 -15.58
C GLY A 373 0.12 3.59 -14.79
N VAL A 374 -0.91 4.24 -14.24
CA VAL A 374 -2.04 3.48 -13.68
C VAL A 374 -2.80 2.85 -14.84
N ALA A 375 -2.89 1.53 -14.87
CA ALA A 375 -3.74 0.83 -15.84
C ALA A 375 -5.18 1.35 -15.72
N SER A 376 -5.76 1.81 -16.84
CA SER A 376 -7.17 2.22 -16.83
C SER A 376 -8.05 1.00 -16.61
N GLY A 377 -9.02 1.12 -15.71
CA GLY A 377 -9.97 0.04 -15.50
C GLY A 377 -10.66 0.09 -14.15
N SER A 378 -11.63 -0.77 -13.98
CA SER A 378 -12.31 -0.99 -12.72
C SER A 378 -11.39 -1.73 -11.73
N LEU A 379 -11.51 -1.40 -10.45
CA LEU A 379 -10.70 -1.94 -9.37
C LEU A 379 -11.39 -3.09 -8.64
N GLN A 380 -10.61 -3.95 -8.01
CA GLN A 380 -11.09 -4.96 -7.05
C GLN A 380 -10.80 -4.54 -5.61
N SER A 381 -9.87 -3.61 -5.43
CA SER A 381 -9.37 -3.18 -4.12
C SER A 381 -10.47 -2.59 -3.24
N ILE A 382 -10.27 -2.75 -1.95
CA ILE A 382 -11.07 -2.12 -0.91
C ILE A 382 -10.11 -1.29 -0.06
N ILE A 383 -10.38 0.00 0.02
CA ILE A 383 -9.56 0.96 0.76
C ILE A 383 -10.32 1.37 2.01
N SER A 384 -9.68 1.23 3.18
CA SER A 384 -10.20 1.78 4.43
C SER A 384 -9.58 3.13 4.75
N LEU A 385 -10.35 4.01 5.39
CA LEU A 385 -9.92 5.33 5.87
C LEU A 385 -10.16 5.40 7.38
N ARG A 386 -9.11 5.72 8.15
CA ARG A 386 -9.15 5.80 9.62
C ARG A 386 -8.47 7.08 10.09
N PRO A 387 -8.83 7.61 11.30
CA PRO A 387 -8.02 8.68 11.90
C PRO A 387 -6.58 8.22 12.04
N SER A 388 -5.62 9.06 11.62
CA SER A 388 -4.20 8.73 11.77
C SER A 388 -3.83 8.63 13.25
N ARG A 389 -3.16 7.55 13.62
CA ARG A 389 -2.61 7.33 14.97
C ARG A 389 -1.23 7.95 15.12
N TYR A 390 -0.58 8.22 14.00
CA TYR A 390 0.77 8.77 13.95
C TYR A 390 0.67 10.28 13.77
N GLY A 391 0.80 10.99 14.88
CA GLY A 391 1.08 12.41 14.84
C GLY A 391 2.48 12.60 14.28
N GLY A 392 2.64 12.55 12.97
CA GLY A 392 3.90 12.86 12.30
C GLY A 392 4.36 14.29 12.67
N PRO A 393 5.68 14.62 12.52
CA PRO A 393 6.17 15.96 12.76
C PRO A 393 5.35 16.98 11.97
N ALA A 394 5.13 18.17 12.54
CA ALA A 394 4.42 19.24 11.87
C ALA A 394 5.05 19.50 10.49
N GLY A 395 4.31 19.22 9.42
CA GLY A 395 4.80 19.30 8.03
C GLY A 395 4.68 18.00 7.22
N SER A 396 4.84 16.81 7.81
CA SER A 396 4.69 15.54 7.10
C SER A 396 3.23 15.18 6.80
N VAL A 397 2.32 15.58 7.67
CA VAL A 397 0.89 15.31 7.53
C VAL A 397 0.25 16.17 6.44
N SER A 398 0.79 17.36 6.18
CA SER A 398 0.25 18.25 5.14
C SER A 398 0.50 17.74 3.71
N SER A 399 1.49 16.85 3.51
CA SER A 399 1.79 16.24 2.21
C SER A 399 1.13 14.87 2.01
N GLY A 400 0.60 14.26 3.08
CA GLY A 400 0.05 12.90 3.04
C GLY A 400 1.09 11.82 2.74
N SER A 401 2.39 12.13 2.86
CA SER A 401 3.47 11.16 2.65
C SER A 401 3.82 10.46 3.97
N PRO A 402 4.04 9.15 3.99
CA PRO A 402 4.48 8.42 5.18
C PRO A 402 5.97 8.63 5.51
N TYR A 403 6.74 9.21 4.59
CA TYR A 403 8.16 9.54 4.77
C TYR A 403 8.42 11.02 4.49
N GLN A 404 9.55 11.51 4.96
CA GLN A 404 10.05 12.87 4.71
C GLN A 404 11.30 12.81 3.84
N GLY A 405 11.65 13.93 3.17
CA GLY A 405 12.86 14.03 2.37
C GLY A 405 12.75 13.36 1.01
N THR A 406 13.79 12.63 0.63
CA THR A 406 13.94 11.97 -0.67
C THR A 406 13.95 10.46 -0.49
N LEU A 407 13.14 9.75 -1.25
CA LEU A 407 13.15 8.29 -1.32
C LEU A 407 13.95 7.85 -2.55
N LEU A 408 15.01 7.08 -2.34
CA LEU A 408 15.77 6.39 -3.39
C LEU A 408 15.17 5.01 -3.61
N ILE A 409 15.07 4.56 -4.85
CA ILE A 409 14.60 3.22 -5.23
C ILE A 409 15.54 2.63 -6.28
N ALA A 410 16.02 1.42 -6.03
CA ALA A 410 16.67 0.60 -7.05
C ALA A 410 15.59 -0.07 -7.92
N ASP A 411 15.30 0.50 -9.06
CA ASP A 411 14.34 -0.02 -10.05
C ASP A 411 15.04 -1.07 -10.95
N ARG A 412 15.34 -2.20 -10.29
CA ARG A 412 16.21 -3.30 -10.72
C ARG A 412 15.90 -3.81 -12.12
N GLY A 413 14.63 -4.10 -12.38
CA GLY A 413 14.20 -4.65 -13.66
C GLY A 413 14.27 -3.65 -14.82
N ASN A 414 14.45 -2.36 -14.55
CA ASN A 414 14.62 -1.27 -15.51
C ASN A 414 16.06 -0.79 -15.63
N ASP A 415 17.01 -1.43 -14.95
CA ASP A 415 18.44 -1.09 -14.95
C ASP A 415 18.69 0.38 -14.54
N ARG A 416 17.96 0.89 -13.49
CA ARG A 416 18.07 2.29 -13.07
C ARG A 416 17.84 2.48 -11.57
N LEU A 417 18.36 3.61 -11.07
CA LEU A 417 17.98 4.17 -9.77
C LEU A 417 17.08 5.38 -10.01
N ILE A 418 16.09 5.60 -9.15
CA ILE A 418 15.27 6.81 -9.17
C ILE A 418 15.18 7.41 -7.77
N SER A 419 15.06 8.73 -7.68
CA SER A 419 14.72 9.40 -6.43
C SER A 419 13.39 10.13 -6.55
N LEU A 420 12.59 10.04 -5.48
CA LEU A 420 11.27 10.64 -5.37
C LEU A 420 11.25 11.70 -4.27
N ASP A 421 10.49 12.77 -4.49
CA ASP A 421 10.07 13.65 -3.41
C ASP A 421 8.85 13.08 -2.65
N ALA A 422 8.47 13.73 -1.54
CA ALA A 422 7.32 13.32 -0.73
C ALA A 422 5.97 13.39 -1.49
N ALA A 423 5.92 14.11 -2.62
CA ALA A 423 4.75 14.19 -3.49
C ALA A 423 4.75 13.12 -4.59
N ARG A 424 5.69 12.17 -4.55
CA ARG A 424 5.90 11.07 -5.51
C ARG A 424 6.41 11.51 -6.88
N ASN A 425 6.95 12.73 -7.01
CA ASN A 425 7.57 13.14 -8.25
C ASN A 425 8.96 12.54 -8.35
N THR A 426 9.32 11.99 -9.52
CA THR A 426 10.69 11.59 -9.81
C THR A 426 11.54 12.85 -9.98
N ILE A 427 12.45 13.10 -9.02
CA ILE A 427 13.33 14.28 -9.01
C ILE A 427 14.74 13.99 -9.55
N TRP A 428 15.11 12.72 -9.66
CA TRP A 428 16.40 12.28 -10.19
C TRP A 428 16.31 10.85 -10.74
N GLN A 429 17.12 10.54 -11.75
CA GLN A 429 17.24 9.20 -12.32
C GLN A 429 18.67 8.95 -12.81
N TYR A 430 19.18 7.75 -12.54
CA TYR A 430 20.48 7.28 -13.04
C TYR A 430 20.38 5.83 -13.55
N PRO A 431 20.97 5.47 -14.71
CA PRO A 431 21.59 6.38 -15.69
C PRO A 431 20.59 7.28 -16.41
N SER A 432 21.10 8.34 -17.04
CA SER A 432 20.31 9.23 -17.90
C SER A 432 21.14 9.73 -19.09
N ALA A 433 20.54 10.50 -19.98
CA ALA A 433 21.23 11.06 -21.12
C ALA A 433 22.42 11.99 -20.73
N THR A 434 22.34 12.63 -19.56
CA THR A 434 23.39 13.52 -19.03
C THR A 434 24.29 12.86 -17.98
N MET A 435 23.90 11.69 -17.48
CA MET A 435 24.60 10.91 -16.46
C MET A 435 24.79 9.48 -16.99
N PRO A 436 25.82 9.22 -17.79
CA PRO A 436 26.03 7.92 -18.41
C PRO A 436 26.39 6.85 -17.38
N PRO A 437 26.10 5.57 -17.67
CA PRO A 437 26.49 4.47 -16.80
C PRO A 437 28.01 4.33 -16.66
N PRO A 438 28.52 3.60 -15.64
CA PRO A 438 29.93 3.33 -15.48
C PRO A 438 30.48 2.49 -16.65
N PRO A 439 31.81 2.43 -16.83
CA PRO A 439 32.42 1.49 -17.77
C PRO A 439 31.96 0.05 -17.46
N GLY A 440 31.44 -0.62 -18.48
CA GLY A 440 30.85 -1.96 -18.33
C GLY A 440 29.33 -1.97 -18.17
N GLY A 441 28.68 -0.80 -18.07
CA GLY A 441 27.25 -0.61 -17.98
C GLY A 441 26.72 -0.57 -16.54
N PHE A 442 25.44 -0.28 -16.40
CA PHE A 442 24.70 -0.32 -15.14
C PHE A 442 23.51 -1.24 -15.35
N TYR A 443 23.57 -2.40 -14.74
CA TYR A 443 22.61 -3.47 -15.00
C TYR A 443 22.16 -4.08 -13.70
N PHE A 444 20.84 -4.20 -13.55
CA PHE A 444 20.21 -4.95 -12.51
C PHE A 444 20.69 -4.53 -11.12
N PRO A 445 20.58 -3.22 -10.77
CA PRO A 445 20.90 -2.77 -9.43
C PRO A 445 19.97 -3.48 -8.44
N ASP A 446 20.55 -4.10 -7.43
CA ASP A 446 19.82 -4.81 -6.40
C ASP A 446 19.47 -3.83 -5.30
N ASP A 447 20.44 -3.41 -4.49
CA ASP A 447 20.25 -2.41 -3.48
C ASP A 447 20.87 -1.07 -3.84
N ALA A 448 20.42 -0.01 -3.19
CA ALA A 448 20.98 1.32 -3.31
C ALA A 448 20.74 2.13 -2.03
N PHE A 449 21.83 2.65 -1.44
CA PHE A 449 21.78 3.41 -0.20
C PHE A 449 22.51 4.75 -0.34
N PHE A 450 21.97 5.80 0.29
CA PHE A 450 22.67 7.09 0.36
C PHE A 450 23.90 6.99 1.26
N ILE A 451 24.98 7.60 0.84
CA ILE A 451 26.26 7.66 1.55
C ILE A 451 26.77 9.09 1.59
N HIS A 452 27.81 9.35 2.40
CA HIS A 452 28.47 10.65 2.52
C HIS A 452 27.50 11.79 2.87
N GLY A 453 26.56 11.56 3.78
CA GLY A 453 25.56 12.55 4.18
C GLY A 453 24.64 12.96 3.01
N GLY A 454 24.28 12.02 2.15
CA GLY A 454 23.38 12.23 1.01
C GLY A 454 24.03 12.85 -0.23
N THR A 455 25.37 12.88 -0.30
CA THR A 455 26.06 13.38 -1.50
C THR A 455 26.56 12.27 -2.44
N GLY A 456 26.34 11.02 -2.06
CA GLY A 456 26.66 9.84 -2.84
C GLY A 456 25.59 8.73 -2.66
N ILE A 457 25.66 7.73 -3.50
CA ILE A 457 24.87 6.50 -3.46
C ILE A 457 25.84 5.34 -3.67
N ILE A 458 25.75 4.30 -2.83
CA ILE A 458 26.33 2.99 -3.08
C ILE A 458 25.27 2.07 -3.66
N SER A 459 25.63 1.25 -4.67
CA SER A 459 24.72 0.27 -5.25
C SER A 459 25.48 -0.95 -5.75
N ASN A 460 25.01 -2.11 -5.44
CA ASN A 460 25.47 -3.38 -6.00
C ASN A 460 24.71 -3.69 -7.30
N GLN A 461 25.38 -4.39 -8.19
CA GLN A 461 24.86 -4.86 -9.46
C GLN A 461 25.03 -6.38 -9.53
N GLU A 462 24.04 -7.12 -9.03
CA GLU A 462 24.11 -8.56 -8.86
C GLU A 462 24.57 -9.28 -10.12
N ASP A 463 23.87 -9.10 -11.23
CA ASP A 463 24.17 -9.76 -12.52
C ASP A 463 25.40 -9.23 -13.24
N ASN A 464 25.92 -8.06 -12.84
CA ASN A 464 27.11 -7.43 -13.39
C ASN A 464 28.36 -7.69 -12.55
N HIS A 465 28.20 -8.29 -11.38
CA HIS A 465 29.26 -8.65 -10.43
C HIS A 465 30.10 -7.46 -9.98
N THR A 466 29.48 -6.29 -9.78
CA THR A 466 30.15 -5.04 -9.41
C THR A 466 29.38 -4.28 -8.34
N ILE A 467 30.11 -3.45 -7.60
CA ILE A 467 29.57 -2.41 -6.74
C ILE A 467 30.06 -1.06 -7.25
N VAL A 468 29.23 -0.04 -7.18
CA VAL A 468 29.58 1.33 -7.59
C VAL A 468 29.19 2.34 -6.52
N GLU A 469 30.04 3.36 -6.33
CA GLU A 469 29.65 4.60 -5.67
C GLU A 469 29.37 5.67 -6.73
N ILE A 470 28.22 6.32 -6.63
CA ILE A 470 27.72 7.32 -7.57
C ILE A 470 27.52 8.63 -6.80
N GLY A 471 28.14 9.71 -7.28
CA GLY A 471 27.90 11.04 -6.69
C GLY A 471 26.47 11.51 -6.92
N TYR A 472 25.77 11.87 -5.86
CA TYR A 472 24.39 12.36 -5.92
C TYR A 472 24.36 13.90 -5.74
N PRO A 473 23.62 14.67 -6.53
CA PRO A 473 22.82 14.24 -7.70
C PRO A 473 23.61 14.23 -9.02
N SER A 474 24.94 14.33 -9.00
CA SER A 474 25.78 14.54 -10.21
C SER A 474 25.82 13.34 -11.18
N GLY A 475 25.55 12.13 -10.70
CA GLY A 475 25.69 10.88 -11.46
C GLY A 475 27.14 10.49 -11.79
N LYS A 476 28.13 11.18 -11.18
CA LYS A 476 29.55 10.88 -11.41
C LYS A 476 29.93 9.61 -10.65
N ILE A 477 30.59 8.65 -11.32
CA ILE A 477 31.18 7.49 -10.67
C ILE A 477 32.33 7.94 -9.79
N LEU A 478 32.25 7.65 -8.51
CA LEU A 478 33.27 7.97 -7.49
C LEU A 478 34.19 6.78 -7.27
N TRP A 479 33.65 5.57 -7.26
CA TRP A 479 34.37 4.34 -7.01
C TRP A 479 33.66 3.15 -7.67
N GLN A 480 34.40 2.08 -7.98
CA GLN A 480 33.86 0.83 -8.49
C GLN A 480 34.74 -0.34 -8.06
N TYR A 481 34.12 -1.45 -7.70
CA TYR A 481 34.77 -2.72 -7.39
C TYR A 481 34.10 -3.88 -8.13
N GLY A 482 34.87 -4.92 -8.42
CA GLY A 482 34.41 -6.03 -9.24
C GLY A 482 34.72 -5.84 -10.74
N HIS A 483 34.49 -6.88 -11.50
CA HIS A 483 34.76 -6.89 -12.95
C HIS A 483 33.45 -7.09 -13.73
N PRO A 484 32.98 -6.08 -14.48
CA PRO A 484 31.69 -6.15 -15.17
C PRO A 484 31.50 -7.40 -16.01
N GLY A 485 30.46 -8.18 -15.70
CA GLY A 485 30.10 -9.42 -16.37
C GLY A 485 31.07 -10.59 -16.18
N GLN A 486 32.03 -10.50 -15.24
CA GLN A 486 33.03 -11.52 -14.97
C GLN A 486 32.97 -11.98 -13.50
N PRO A 487 32.20 -13.01 -13.17
CA PRO A 487 32.18 -13.55 -11.83
C PRO A 487 33.49 -14.19 -11.43
N GLY A 488 33.84 -14.10 -10.15
CA GLY A 488 35.03 -14.76 -9.61
C GLY A 488 35.15 -14.62 -8.09
N ALA A 489 36.07 -15.41 -7.51
CA ALA A 489 36.36 -15.37 -6.07
C ALA A 489 37.75 -14.80 -5.73
N ALA A 490 38.59 -14.50 -6.75
CA ALA A 490 39.91 -13.91 -6.55
C ALA A 490 39.78 -12.45 -6.05
N PRO A 491 40.81 -11.89 -5.36
CA PRO A 491 40.80 -10.49 -5.00
C PRO A 491 40.50 -9.57 -6.20
N GLY A 492 39.58 -8.61 -6.02
CA GLY A 492 39.07 -7.76 -7.11
C GLY A 492 37.85 -8.29 -7.84
N TYR A 493 37.45 -9.55 -7.61
CA TYR A 493 36.26 -10.16 -8.23
C TYR A 493 35.15 -10.38 -7.20
N LEU A 494 33.92 -10.34 -7.72
CA LEU A 494 32.68 -10.69 -7.00
C LEU A 494 31.89 -11.70 -7.81
N ASN A 495 30.93 -12.37 -7.18
CA ASN A 495 30.05 -13.30 -7.86
C ASN A 495 28.62 -13.17 -7.30
N GLN A 496 27.80 -12.42 -7.98
CA GLN A 496 26.45 -12.05 -7.57
C GLN A 496 26.47 -11.37 -6.18
N PRO A 497 27.07 -10.15 -6.06
CA PRO A 497 26.94 -9.38 -4.83
C PRO A 497 25.49 -8.99 -4.64
N ASP A 498 24.91 -9.40 -3.51
CA ASP A 498 23.49 -9.22 -3.22
C ASP A 498 23.26 -7.92 -2.44
N ASP A 499 24.18 -7.55 -1.52
CA ASP A 499 24.09 -6.33 -0.73
C ASP A 499 25.46 -5.66 -0.54
N ALA A 500 25.49 -4.35 -0.25
CA ALA A 500 26.73 -3.62 0.03
C ALA A 500 26.48 -2.33 0.83
N TYR A 501 27.25 -2.12 1.89
CA TYR A 501 27.19 -0.90 2.72
C TYR A 501 28.54 -0.20 2.83
N LEU A 502 28.51 1.14 2.87
CA LEU A 502 29.65 1.95 3.28
C LEU A 502 29.58 2.25 4.78
N LEU A 503 30.52 1.75 5.54
CA LEU A 503 30.63 2.01 6.98
C LEU A 503 31.20 3.40 7.25
N LYS A 504 30.94 3.98 8.42
CA LYS A 504 31.54 5.25 8.88
C LYS A 504 33.06 5.26 8.90
N SER A 505 33.69 4.09 8.97
CA SER A 505 35.15 3.93 8.85
C SER A 505 35.67 4.12 7.43
N GLY A 506 34.79 4.19 6.42
CA GLY A 506 35.13 4.15 5.00
C GLY A 506 35.33 2.72 4.46
N VAL A 507 35.15 1.69 5.27
CA VAL A 507 35.18 0.30 4.82
C VAL A 507 33.85 -0.03 4.17
N ILE A 508 33.87 -0.77 3.06
CA ILE A 508 32.69 -1.26 2.37
C ILE A 508 32.50 -2.74 2.73
N THR A 509 31.30 -3.08 3.19
CA THR A 509 30.90 -4.48 3.36
C THR A 509 30.18 -4.96 2.10
N VAL A 510 30.24 -6.26 1.83
CA VAL A 510 29.63 -6.86 0.63
C VAL A 510 29.19 -8.28 0.91
N ALA A 511 27.93 -8.57 0.71
CA ALA A 511 27.42 -9.92 0.61
C ALA A 511 27.77 -10.53 -0.76
N ASP A 512 28.93 -11.19 -0.86
CA ASP A 512 29.41 -11.84 -2.09
C ASP A 512 28.76 -13.25 -2.20
N ALA A 513 27.45 -13.25 -2.48
CA ALA A 513 26.51 -14.33 -2.22
C ALA A 513 26.91 -15.67 -2.85
N SER A 514 27.16 -15.69 -4.15
CA SER A 514 27.57 -16.92 -4.85
C SER A 514 28.99 -17.41 -4.53
N ASN A 515 29.77 -16.61 -3.77
CA ASN A 515 31.04 -17.02 -3.21
C ASN A 515 30.95 -17.42 -1.72
N ASN A 516 29.74 -17.40 -1.12
CA ASN A 516 29.48 -17.79 0.26
C ASN A 516 30.36 -17.03 1.27
N ARG A 517 30.40 -15.70 1.17
CA ARG A 517 31.22 -14.86 2.06
C ARG A 517 30.71 -13.45 2.16
N ILE A 518 30.99 -12.76 3.28
CA ILE A 518 30.97 -11.31 3.38
C ILE A 518 32.40 -10.80 3.27
N LEU A 519 32.62 -9.76 2.47
CA LEU A 519 33.92 -9.09 2.34
C LEU A 519 33.92 -7.75 3.05
N PHE A 520 35.07 -7.39 3.63
CA PHE A 520 35.38 -6.03 4.10
C PHE A 520 36.44 -5.43 3.18
N ILE A 521 36.07 -4.37 2.44
CA ILE A 521 36.88 -3.78 1.38
C ILE A 521 37.26 -2.35 1.79
N SER A 522 38.56 -2.00 1.67
CA SER A 522 39.03 -0.65 1.92
C SER A 522 38.63 0.31 0.80
N PRO A 523 38.62 1.64 1.01
CA PRO A 523 38.41 2.64 -0.05
C PRO A 523 39.38 2.51 -1.23
N GLN A 524 40.54 1.85 -1.04
CA GLN A 524 41.52 1.57 -2.09
C GLN A 524 41.27 0.24 -2.83
N GLY A 525 40.18 -0.46 -2.52
CA GLY A 525 39.82 -1.74 -3.13
C GLY A 525 40.60 -2.94 -2.58
N GLN A 526 41.20 -2.84 -1.39
CA GLN A 526 41.88 -3.99 -0.75
C GLN A 526 40.92 -4.75 0.15
N VAL A 527 40.88 -6.06 0.05
CA VAL A 527 40.14 -6.92 0.99
C VAL A 527 40.88 -6.91 2.34
N LEU A 528 40.23 -6.37 3.37
CA LEU A 528 40.73 -6.26 4.73
C LEU A 528 40.43 -7.51 5.56
N GLY A 529 39.32 -8.18 5.26
CA GLY A 529 38.85 -9.37 5.96
C GLY A 529 37.66 -9.98 5.27
N GLN A 530 37.25 -11.16 5.73
CA GLN A 530 36.04 -11.83 5.27
C GLN A 530 35.39 -12.66 6.38
N ILE A 531 34.08 -12.85 6.29
CA ILE A 531 33.28 -13.84 7.01
C ILE A 531 32.95 -14.95 6.00
N GLY A 532 32.94 -16.20 6.45
CA GLY A 532 32.76 -17.36 5.56
C GLY A 532 34.05 -17.80 4.86
N ASN A 533 34.05 -19.03 4.38
CA ASN A 533 35.22 -19.67 3.76
C ASN A 533 34.95 -20.17 2.34
N GLY A 534 33.79 -19.83 1.76
CA GLY A 534 33.37 -20.26 0.42
C GLY A 534 32.59 -21.58 0.39
N ALA A 535 32.40 -22.26 1.51
CA ALA A 535 31.59 -23.46 1.59
C ALA A 535 30.09 -23.10 1.62
N ASP A 536 29.31 -23.77 0.81
CA ASP A 536 27.85 -23.57 0.69
C ASP A 536 27.07 -24.37 1.76
N THR A 537 27.46 -24.22 3.00
CA THR A 537 26.79 -24.81 4.17
C THR A 537 27.07 -23.97 5.40
N HIS A 538 26.06 -23.72 6.22
CA HIS A 538 26.23 -23.05 7.49
C HIS A 538 27.03 -23.91 8.47
N VAL A 539 28.10 -23.35 9.03
CA VAL A 539 28.82 -23.89 10.20
C VAL A 539 29.18 -22.71 11.09
N ALA A 540 28.57 -22.63 12.27
CA ALA A 540 28.71 -21.52 13.22
C ALA A 540 30.15 -21.01 13.37
N GLY A 541 30.39 -19.75 13.02
CA GLY A 541 31.69 -19.09 13.09
C GLY A 541 32.76 -19.61 12.09
N VAL A 542 32.41 -20.43 11.13
CA VAL A 542 33.33 -21.01 10.14
C VAL A 542 32.90 -20.76 8.70
N SER A 543 31.66 -21.05 8.35
CA SER A 543 31.12 -20.86 7.00
C SER A 543 29.69 -20.37 7.03
N ILE A 544 29.33 -19.58 6.02
CA ILE A 544 28.00 -19.04 5.77
C ILE A 544 27.52 -19.52 4.39
N ALA A 545 26.22 -19.74 4.25
CA ALA A 545 25.65 -20.43 3.10
C ALA A 545 24.73 -19.53 2.27
N TYR A 546 25.26 -18.95 1.21
CA TYR A 546 24.59 -18.04 0.30
C TYR A 546 24.03 -16.80 1.04
N PRO A 547 24.91 -15.93 1.57
CA PRO A 547 24.47 -14.71 2.25
C PRO A 547 23.86 -13.74 1.24
N ASN A 548 22.71 -13.13 1.62
CA ASN A 548 22.05 -12.10 0.82
C ASN A 548 21.80 -10.78 1.57
N GLY A 549 22.27 -10.66 2.80
CA GLY A 549 22.27 -9.43 3.57
C GLY A 549 23.49 -9.35 4.45
N ASP A 550 24.05 -8.15 4.61
CA ASP A 550 25.20 -7.86 5.47
C ASP A 550 25.02 -6.55 6.24
N THR A 551 23.83 -6.35 6.82
CA THR A 551 23.39 -5.12 7.47
C THR A 551 24.31 -4.69 8.63
N PRO A 552 24.92 -3.49 8.61
CA PRO A 552 25.74 -2.99 9.70
C PRO A 552 24.92 -2.66 10.95
N LEU A 553 25.45 -3.01 12.12
CA LEU A 553 24.87 -2.69 13.41
C LEU A 553 25.53 -1.48 14.08
N ALA A 554 24.84 -0.86 15.04
CA ALA A 554 25.30 0.36 15.71
C ALA A 554 26.58 0.17 16.55
N ASP A 555 26.85 -1.05 17.00
CA ASP A 555 28.09 -1.43 17.75
C ASP A 555 29.28 -1.74 16.83
N GLY A 556 29.04 -1.76 15.50
CA GLY A 556 30.05 -2.05 14.48
C GLY A 556 30.08 -3.49 14.02
N ASP A 557 29.23 -4.36 14.55
CA ASP A 557 29.06 -5.72 14.08
C ASP A 557 28.20 -5.76 12.79
N VAL A 558 28.09 -6.91 12.16
CA VAL A 558 27.36 -7.12 10.91
C VAL A 558 26.34 -8.23 11.11
N LEU A 559 25.10 -7.95 10.74
CA LEU A 559 24.02 -8.92 10.76
C LEU A 559 23.92 -9.57 9.37
N VAL A 560 24.05 -10.87 9.30
CA VAL A 560 24.09 -11.65 8.06
C VAL A 560 22.87 -12.53 7.95
N SER A 561 22.19 -12.49 6.81
CA SER A 561 21.17 -13.49 6.45
C SER A 561 21.70 -14.51 5.48
N GLU A 562 21.42 -15.80 5.74
CA GLU A 562 21.80 -16.92 4.87
C GLU A 562 20.56 -17.57 4.27
N ILE A 563 20.46 -17.56 2.95
CA ILE A 563 19.35 -18.20 2.26
C ILE A 563 19.33 -19.71 2.48
N ASN A 564 20.51 -20.36 2.31
CA ASN A 564 20.61 -21.78 2.45
C ASN A 564 20.63 -22.20 3.92
N GLY A 565 19.48 -22.71 4.40
CA GLY A 565 19.31 -23.15 5.78
C GLY A 565 18.58 -22.16 6.66
N SER A 566 18.29 -20.94 6.14
CA SER A 566 17.51 -19.88 6.83
C SER A 566 18.12 -19.47 8.17
N TRP A 567 19.41 -19.10 8.15
CA TRP A 567 20.15 -18.63 9.31
C TRP A 567 20.22 -17.09 9.34
N ILE A 568 20.23 -16.54 10.54
CA ILE A 568 20.59 -15.16 10.81
C ILE A 568 21.74 -15.17 11.79
N ASP A 569 22.83 -14.50 11.43
CA ASP A 569 24.07 -14.49 12.21
C ASP A 569 24.49 -13.05 12.52
N GLU A 570 25.14 -12.84 13.65
CA GLU A 570 25.82 -11.60 13.99
C GLU A 570 27.31 -11.86 14.11
N TYR A 571 28.10 -11.12 13.35
CA TYR A 571 29.56 -11.23 13.33
C TYR A 571 30.23 -9.90 13.63
N THR A 572 31.32 -9.93 14.36
CA THR A 572 32.23 -8.79 14.42
C THR A 572 32.90 -8.58 13.06
N GLN A 573 33.41 -7.36 12.78
CA GLN A 573 34.24 -7.09 11.60
C GLN A 573 35.51 -7.94 11.50
N SER A 574 35.97 -8.53 12.61
CA SER A 574 37.07 -9.49 12.61
C SER A 574 36.69 -10.92 12.26
N GLY A 575 35.41 -11.16 11.93
CA GLY A 575 34.87 -12.47 11.57
C GLY A 575 34.57 -13.40 12.75
N LYS A 576 34.50 -12.87 13.98
CA LYS A 576 34.09 -13.66 15.14
C LYS A 576 32.56 -13.69 15.22
N LEU A 577 31.97 -14.88 15.28
CA LEU A 577 30.56 -15.08 15.55
C LEU A 577 30.19 -14.57 16.94
N VAL A 578 29.18 -13.73 17.05
CA VAL A 578 28.59 -13.21 18.28
C VAL A 578 27.34 -13.99 18.64
N TRP A 579 26.50 -14.27 17.63
CA TRP A 579 25.21 -14.92 17.81
C TRP A 579 24.74 -15.50 16.47
N ASP A 580 23.96 -16.59 16.51
CA ASP A 580 23.29 -17.20 15.36
C ASP A 580 21.95 -17.79 15.74
N VAL A 581 20.99 -17.80 14.81
CA VAL A 581 19.70 -18.48 14.97
C VAL A 581 19.20 -19.03 13.63
N GLN A 582 18.67 -20.24 13.67
CA GLN A 582 17.99 -20.82 12.52
C GLN A 582 16.49 -20.49 12.55
N MET A 583 16.00 -19.79 11.54
CA MET A 583 14.60 -19.42 11.37
C MET A 583 13.82 -20.52 10.68
N THR A 584 13.51 -21.61 11.37
CA THR A 584 12.97 -22.87 10.78
C THR A 584 11.62 -22.72 10.09
N THR A 585 10.90 -21.63 10.28
CA THR A 585 9.61 -21.32 9.62
C THR A 585 9.76 -20.31 8.48
N VAL A 586 10.96 -19.81 8.25
CA VAL A 586 11.33 -18.89 7.16
C VAL A 586 12.06 -19.68 6.09
N ASN A 587 11.76 -19.40 4.82
CA ASN A 587 12.40 -20.10 3.71
C ASN A 587 13.53 -19.33 3.05
N TYR A 588 13.39 -18.02 3.02
CA TYR A 588 14.33 -17.14 2.34
C TYR A 588 14.42 -15.83 3.13
N PRO A 589 15.19 -15.81 4.24
CA PRO A 589 15.39 -14.58 4.99
C PRO A 589 16.17 -13.58 4.14
N SER A 590 15.71 -12.34 4.07
CA SER A 590 16.37 -11.25 3.34
C SER A 590 16.46 -10.02 4.22
N ASP A 591 17.61 -9.37 4.20
CA ASP A 591 17.94 -8.06 4.74
C ASP A 591 17.39 -7.77 6.15
N PRO A 592 17.84 -8.51 7.17
CA PRO A 592 17.40 -8.31 8.53
C PRO A 592 17.85 -6.95 9.07
N GLN A 593 16.93 -6.18 9.67
CA GLN A 593 17.17 -4.86 10.26
C GLN A 593 16.99 -4.93 11.77
N GLN A 594 17.93 -4.35 12.55
CA GLN A 594 17.79 -4.28 14.00
C GLN A 594 16.85 -3.14 14.39
N LEU A 595 15.76 -3.46 15.08
CA LEU A 595 14.80 -2.49 15.62
C LEU A 595 15.11 -2.10 17.07
N ALA A 596 15.61 -3.05 17.86
CA ALA A 596 16.01 -2.91 19.25
C ALA A 596 17.06 -3.98 19.60
N SER A 597 17.60 -3.97 20.81
CA SER A 597 18.63 -4.92 21.22
C SER A 597 18.27 -6.40 21.04
N ASP A 598 16.99 -6.74 21.05
CA ASP A 598 16.48 -8.11 20.91
C ASP A 598 15.24 -8.16 20.00
N LEU A 599 15.14 -7.25 19.04
CA LEU A 599 14.04 -7.24 18.08
C LEU A 599 14.58 -6.83 16.72
N PHE A 600 14.25 -7.61 15.72
CA PHE A 600 14.68 -7.46 14.34
C PHE A 600 13.47 -7.50 13.39
N LEU A 601 13.61 -6.91 12.22
CA LEU A 601 12.66 -6.95 11.11
C LEU A 601 13.34 -7.58 9.90
N MET A 602 12.66 -8.45 9.17
CA MET A 602 13.17 -8.98 7.89
C MET A 602 12.03 -9.34 6.94
N THR A 603 12.37 -9.57 5.70
CA THR A 603 11.48 -10.22 4.73
C THR A 603 11.73 -11.73 4.69
N ASP A 604 10.69 -12.49 4.37
CA ASP A 604 10.76 -13.86 3.90
C ASP A 604 10.33 -13.85 2.43
N TYR A 605 11.33 -13.80 1.56
CA TYR A 605 11.17 -13.50 0.15
C TYR A 605 10.39 -14.57 -0.61
N ASP A 606 10.57 -15.86 -0.30
CA ASP A 606 9.99 -16.97 -1.04
C ASP A 606 9.37 -18.05 -0.11
N PRO A 607 8.41 -17.69 0.77
CA PRO A 607 7.70 -18.69 1.57
C PRO A 607 6.78 -19.55 0.67
N PRO A 608 6.15 -20.59 1.21
CA PRO A 608 5.19 -21.42 0.45
C PRO A 608 4.03 -20.63 -0.19
N ALA A 609 3.80 -19.38 0.23
CA ALA A 609 2.80 -18.47 -0.31
C ALA A 609 3.42 -17.07 -0.52
N GLU A 610 3.60 -16.64 -1.73
CA GLU A 610 3.87 -15.32 -2.32
C GLU A 610 4.99 -14.45 -1.69
N GLY A 611 5.04 -14.21 -0.38
CA GLY A 611 6.01 -13.36 0.34
C GLY A 611 5.41 -12.75 1.60
N ARG A 612 6.24 -12.43 2.60
CA ARG A 612 5.82 -11.85 3.88
C ARG A 612 6.94 -11.07 4.56
N ILE A 613 6.59 -10.27 5.55
CA ILE A 613 7.55 -9.60 6.43
C ILE A 613 7.24 -9.96 7.87
N LEU A 614 8.27 -9.98 8.72
CA LEU A 614 8.11 -10.41 10.10
C LEU A 614 9.12 -9.73 11.03
N GLU A 615 8.72 -9.54 12.28
CA GLU A 615 9.63 -9.23 13.38
C GLU A 615 10.04 -10.53 14.07
N PHE A 616 11.29 -10.60 14.51
CA PHE A 616 11.81 -11.76 15.23
C PHE A 616 12.77 -11.36 16.36
N THR A 617 12.95 -12.26 17.34
CA THR A 617 13.91 -12.11 18.45
C THR A 617 15.15 -12.94 18.23
N ARG A 618 16.20 -12.72 19.04
CA ARG A 618 17.44 -13.52 19.02
C ARG A 618 17.19 -15.02 19.26
N GLU A 619 16.09 -15.38 19.94
CA GLU A 619 15.68 -16.78 20.11
C GLU A 619 14.84 -17.32 18.96
N GLY A 620 14.64 -16.54 17.90
CA GLY A 620 13.86 -16.93 16.73
C GLY A 620 12.32 -16.93 16.96
N GLN A 621 11.84 -16.25 18.00
CA GLN A 621 10.41 -16.04 18.19
C GLN A 621 9.91 -14.97 17.22
N ILE A 622 8.68 -15.10 16.73
CA ILE A 622 8.07 -14.16 15.78
C ILE A 622 6.90 -13.45 16.47
N PRO A 623 7.13 -12.26 17.08
CA PRO A 623 6.07 -11.51 17.76
C PRO A 623 5.07 -10.85 16.82
N TRP A 624 5.48 -10.54 15.58
CA TRP A 624 4.60 -9.93 14.57
C TRP A 624 4.93 -10.47 13.17
N ILE A 625 3.90 -10.55 12.33
CA ILE A 625 4.02 -10.99 10.94
C ILE A 625 2.93 -10.33 10.08
N TYR A 626 3.34 -9.78 8.93
CA TYR A 626 2.43 -9.38 7.87
C TYR A 626 2.46 -10.47 6.78
N ASP A 627 1.34 -11.16 6.60
CA ASP A 627 1.24 -12.35 5.72
C ASP A 627 -0.14 -12.40 5.05
N ALA A 628 -0.50 -11.32 4.33
CA ALA A 628 -1.73 -11.25 3.56
C ALA A 628 -1.68 -12.26 2.39
N LYS A 629 -2.64 -13.17 2.33
CA LYS A 629 -2.60 -14.35 1.43
C LYS A 629 -3.10 -14.07 0.01
N ALA A 630 -3.84 -13.00 -0.19
CA ALA A 630 -4.44 -12.66 -1.49
C ALA A 630 -4.81 -11.18 -1.56
N GLY A 631 -5.13 -10.72 -2.76
CA GLY A 631 -5.58 -9.37 -3.01
C GLY A 631 -4.44 -8.36 -3.15
N ASP A 632 -4.80 -7.09 -3.19
CA ASP A 632 -3.82 -6.00 -3.35
C ASP A 632 -2.95 -5.79 -2.11
N GLY A 633 -3.39 -6.27 -0.94
CA GLY A 633 -2.59 -6.30 0.28
C GLY A 633 -1.50 -7.38 0.29
N ALA A 634 -1.60 -8.44 -0.53
CA ALA A 634 -0.60 -9.49 -0.56
C ALA A 634 0.72 -9.00 -1.15
N LEU A 635 1.83 -9.41 -0.56
CA LEU A 635 3.18 -9.19 -1.07
C LEU A 635 3.62 -10.35 -1.96
N LYS A 636 4.55 -10.08 -2.88
CA LYS A 636 5.14 -11.10 -3.75
C LYS A 636 6.64 -10.91 -3.90
N LYS A 637 7.37 -11.74 -3.16
CA LYS A 637 8.83 -11.69 -3.10
C LYS A 637 9.34 -10.32 -2.63
N PRO A 638 8.97 -9.90 -1.41
CA PRO A 638 9.53 -8.68 -0.83
C PRO A 638 11.02 -8.90 -0.51
N SER A 639 11.89 -7.99 -0.95
CA SER A 639 13.34 -8.10 -0.75
C SER A 639 13.81 -7.38 0.51
N LEU A 640 13.48 -6.11 0.68
CA LEU A 640 13.87 -5.28 1.80
C LEU A 640 12.66 -4.75 2.57
N ALA A 641 12.73 -4.73 3.90
CA ALA A 641 11.74 -4.09 4.77
C ALA A 641 12.42 -3.24 5.84
N GLU A 642 12.01 -1.99 5.99
CA GLU A 642 12.61 -1.06 6.95
C GLU A 642 11.55 -0.32 7.76
N ARG A 643 11.83 -0.14 9.06
CA ARG A 643 10.98 0.64 9.93
C ARG A 643 11.28 2.14 9.80
N LEU A 644 10.28 2.90 9.37
CA LEU A 644 10.33 4.36 9.32
C LEU A 644 10.27 4.97 10.73
N PRO A 645 10.78 6.21 10.93
CA PRO A 645 10.75 6.88 12.23
C PRO A 645 9.36 7.05 12.87
N ASN A 646 8.30 7.02 12.06
CA ASN A 646 6.91 7.09 12.52
C ASN A 646 6.31 5.72 12.90
N GLY A 647 7.09 4.64 12.84
CA GLY A 647 6.67 3.28 13.19
C GLY A 647 6.01 2.49 12.06
N LEU A 648 5.78 3.10 10.89
CA LEU A 648 5.36 2.40 9.67
C LEU A 648 6.50 1.57 9.11
N ILE A 649 6.20 0.61 8.24
CA ILE A 649 7.21 -0.25 7.60
C ILE A 649 7.15 -0.04 6.09
N MET A 650 8.25 0.40 5.49
CA MET A 650 8.43 0.47 4.04
C MET A 650 8.97 -0.86 3.52
N VAL A 651 8.50 -1.30 2.37
CA VAL A 651 8.81 -2.63 1.81
C VAL A 651 8.91 -2.56 0.30
N ASN A 652 9.94 -3.15 -0.28
CA ASN A 652 9.96 -3.50 -1.69
C ASN A 652 9.07 -4.72 -1.93
N ASP A 653 8.18 -4.62 -2.91
CA ASP A 653 7.28 -5.70 -3.33
C ASP A 653 7.61 -6.04 -4.80
N ASP A 654 8.76 -6.70 -4.98
CA ASP A 654 9.48 -6.85 -6.24
C ASP A 654 8.62 -7.33 -7.40
N TYR A 655 7.98 -8.48 -7.22
CA TYR A 655 7.21 -9.12 -8.28
C TYR A 655 5.78 -8.60 -8.39
N ARG A 656 5.44 -7.57 -7.59
CA ARG A 656 4.26 -6.73 -7.81
C ARG A 656 4.62 -5.34 -8.34
N ASN A 657 5.92 -5.10 -8.62
CA ASN A 657 6.46 -3.89 -9.25
C ASN A 657 6.13 -2.61 -8.48
N ARG A 658 6.23 -2.65 -7.14
CA ARG A 658 5.88 -1.52 -6.28
C ARG A 658 6.74 -1.47 -5.01
N VAL A 659 6.88 -0.29 -4.45
CA VAL A 659 7.29 -0.05 -3.05
C VAL A 659 6.04 0.32 -2.27
N VAL A 660 5.83 -0.28 -1.12
CA VAL A 660 4.66 -0.05 -0.27
C VAL A 660 5.07 0.38 1.13
N VAL A 661 4.16 1.05 1.84
CA VAL A 661 4.30 1.31 3.28
C VAL A 661 3.13 0.66 4.00
N ILE A 662 3.45 -0.12 5.03
CA ILE A 662 2.50 -0.90 5.83
C ILE A 662 2.38 -0.27 7.21
N ASP A 663 1.15 -0.13 7.71
CA ASP A 663 0.88 0.16 9.12
C ASP A 663 0.80 -1.18 9.89
N PRO A 664 1.78 -1.50 10.74
CA PRO A 664 1.81 -2.76 11.48
C PRO A 664 0.74 -2.87 12.57
N THR A 665 0.00 -1.79 12.86
CA THR A 665 -1.09 -1.82 13.85
C THR A 665 -2.44 -2.17 13.24
N THR A 666 -2.58 -2.02 11.93
CA THR A 666 -3.80 -2.32 11.16
C THR A 666 -3.58 -3.39 10.11
N ASP A 667 -2.31 -3.82 9.89
CA ASP A 667 -1.89 -4.73 8.83
C ASP A 667 -2.42 -4.30 7.45
N SER A 668 -2.33 -2.99 7.16
CA SER A 668 -2.81 -2.42 5.90
C SER A 668 -1.74 -1.61 5.19
N ILE A 669 -1.74 -1.62 3.85
CA ILE A 669 -0.87 -0.80 3.02
C ILE A 669 -1.43 0.63 2.99
N VAL A 670 -0.70 1.58 3.57
CA VAL A 670 -1.10 2.99 3.70
C VAL A 670 -0.51 3.90 2.63
N TRP A 671 0.41 3.39 1.82
CA TRP A 671 1.03 4.12 0.72
C TRP A 671 1.63 3.15 -0.29
N GLN A 672 1.73 3.59 -1.55
CA GLN A 672 2.31 2.82 -2.63
C GLN A 672 2.96 3.74 -3.67
N TYR A 673 4.09 3.32 -4.24
CA TYR A 673 4.64 3.81 -5.49
C TYR A 673 4.92 2.62 -6.41
N GLY A 674 4.68 2.79 -7.71
CA GLY A 674 4.57 1.67 -8.65
C GLY A 674 3.12 1.23 -8.82
N ILE A 675 2.85 0.41 -9.83
CA ILE A 675 1.51 -0.09 -10.15
C ILE A 675 1.50 -1.59 -9.93
N THR A 676 0.62 -2.04 -9.06
CA THR A 676 0.49 -3.44 -8.71
C THR A 676 0.41 -4.33 -9.96
N ASP A 677 1.36 -5.27 -10.06
CA ASP A 677 1.48 -6.28 -11.13
C ASP A 677 1.74 -5.69 -12.54
N VAL A 678 2.03 -4.39 -12.67
CA VAL A 678 2.33 -3.72 -13.94
C VAL A 678 3.77 -3.23 -13.96
N SER A 679 4.59 -3.82 -14.82
CA SER A 679 5.99 -3.44 -15.03
C SER A 679 6.10 -2.38 -16.13
N GLY A 680 6.90 -1.32 -15.91
CA GLY A 680 7.13 -0.29 -16.92
C GLY A 680 8.22 0.70 -16.53
N THR A 681 8.55 1.60 -17.46
CA THR A 681 9.59 2.65 -17.30
C THR A 681 9.02 4.06 -17.20
N ASP A 682 7.72 4.23 -17.46
CA ASP A 682 7.06 5.53 -17.38
C ASP A 682 7.03 6.07 -15.94
N PRO A 683 6.91 7.39 -15.73
CA PRO A 683 6.75 7.96 -14.40
C PRO A 683 5.64 7.28 -13.61
N GLY A 684 5.91 6.89 -12.36
CA GLY A 684 4.99 6.13 -11.53
C GLY A 684 5.03 4.61 -11.74
N MET A 685 5.82 4.11 -12.68
CA MET A 685 6.02 2.68 -12.91
C MET A 685 7.39 2.20 -12.42
N LEU A 686 7.42 0.96 -11.96
CA LEU A 686 8.61 0.21 -11.57
C LEU A 686 8.67 -1.14 -12.28
N SER A 687 9.82 -1.78 -12.23
CA SER A 687 10.00 -3.17 -12.67
C SER A 687 10.93 -3.89 -11.73
N ILE A 688 10.37 -4.76 -10.90
CA ILE A 688 11.12 -5.52 -9.89
C ILE A 688 11.99 -4.54 -9.07
N PRO A 689 11.38 -3.56 -8.33
CA PRO A 689 12.17 -2.74 -7.40
C PRO A 689 12.79 -3.63 -6.35
N ASP A 690 14.03 -3.37 -5.97
CA ASP A 690 14.74 -4.12 -4.94
C ASP A 690 15.10 -3.18 -3.77
N GLY A 691 16.29 -2.68 -3.60
CA GLY A 691 16.64 -1.79 -2.51
C GLY A 691 15.97 -0.41 -2.54
N PHE A 692 15.85 0.21 -1.38
CA PHE A 692 15.45 1.60 -1.22
C PHE A 692 16.17 2.25 -0.03
N ASP A 693 16.19 3.59 0.01
CA ASP A 693 16.68 4.35 1.16
C ASP A 693 15.99 5.72 1.27
N ASN A 694 15.92 6.26 2.47
CA ASN A 694 15.27 7.53 2.75
C ASN A 694 16.26 8.58 3.27
N LEU A 695 16.51 9.64 2.50
CA LEU A 695 17.37 10.76 2.84
C LEU A 695 16.58 11.94 3.38
N LEU A 696 16.87 12.38 4.61
CA LEU A 696 16.27 13.57 5.19
C LEU A 696 16.98 14.86 4.76
N GLY A 697 16.35 16.01 4.98
CA GLY A 697 16.88 17.31 4.60
C GLY A 697 18.17 17.73 5.35
N ASP A 698 18.52 17.06 6.43
CA ASP A 698 19.77 17.26 7.17
C ASP A 698 20.91 16.33 6.72
N GLY A 699 20.66 15.50 5.70
CA GLY A 699 21.62 14.54 5.17
C GLY A 699 21.65 13.19 5.90
N SER A 700 20.78 12.98 6.88
CA SER A 700 20.68 11.69 7.58
C SER A 700 19.78 10.70 6.83
N THR A 701 20.08 9.41 7.02
CA THR A 701 19.29 8.27 6.53
C THR A 701 18.76 7.51 7.75
N PRO A 702 17.51 7.77 8.17
CA PRO A 702 16.98 7.20 9.41
C PRO A 702 16.84 5.69 9.38
N THR A 703 16.74 5.10 8.21
CA THR A 703 16.65 3.65 7.99
C THR A 703 18.00 2.97 8.05
N HIS A 704 19.10 3.70 7.69
CA HIS A 704 20.48 3.21 7.75
C HIS A 704 21.38 4.14 8.60
N PRO A 705 21.13 4.33 9.90
CA PRO A 705 21.79 5.35 10.71
C PRO A 705 23.28 5.04 10.99
N VAL A 706 23.75 3.84 10.69
CA VAL A 706 25.11 3.37 10.94
C VAL A 706 26.02 3.42 9.74
N THR A 707 25.50 3.73 8.57
CA THR A 707 26.27 3.86 7.31
C THR A 707 27.04 5.18 7.23
N GLY A 708 28.03 5.24 6.35
CA GLY A 708 28.98 6.34 6.22
C GLY A 708 28.54 7.50 5.30
#